data_a4653df243c2f1c274b3d1d725abc113
#
_entry.id   a4653df243c2f1c274b3d1d725abc113
#
_cell.length_a   1.000
_cell.length_b   1.000
_cell.length_c   1.000
_cell.angle_alpha   90.00
_cell.angle_beta   90.00
_cell.angle_gamma   90.00
#
_symmetry.space_group_name_H-M   'P 1'
#
loop_
_entity.id
_entity.type
_entity.pdbx_description
1 polymer ?
#
loop_
_entity_poly.entity_id
_entity_poly.type
_entity_poly.pdbx_seq_one_letter_code
_entity_poly.pdbx_strand_id
1 'polypeptide(L)'
;MTLSLAAARDALSRGLFADTTRPEKPQAHFGLDMLSDWLPYRVYDEGAKLYRNARSKGFVLEVTPLIGADERTGEILGQFFSEGLPQGSCLQVLNFASPRIGSVVGPWFAPRYEQGGIYEAIARARTRRLYDLVWNSGSAHAPFHARNVRLIVSLGVPVPGSVTDAELSECREGLVGMLHSLGLHAQELRPGGLLALIDELTSPTTAHETDIHAWNPHDTLQSQAIRRDIELEVGDDRLILRTERFRETGRDEEGNPEVGECYPDHFDVRHYAVRSTPERWAPWECARLIGDMFTDKLRFPCPTATMLCLVYPDQEAASARAGFKFMRTTSLSQTKSARFLPKLAEQSAEWRHVQAELQAGKKLVKLFYGLTSISPLGQGDAHERIIKAIYKAAGWDLADERFLQLQGLVAAFPLSLADGLADDMARLKRLKTMLSTTAAHIAPMQGEYLGGVIPHLLLVGRRGQPFWWSPFENTAGNHNIAICGKSGSGKSVLLQELCAALRGAGAKVVVIDDGRSFEHSVKLQGGRFVEFTLASGFSLNPFSMVDDARAHEDEDYRLDCFAMIKAIVGQMARPGTAPSDTERGLIDRAVTATWEALGSGASVDDVAHALHGSESEAGRDLATAIAPFCRGGSYGGFFAGKASFALDDDFTVFEMSDLASREELRSVVLSAIMFMTSQAMTRSSRATKKLLLIDEAWAMLKGGSMGEFVETYARTARKYGGALATATQSLNDYYKSDGARAALENSDWMLVLQQKAETIADFRANARLDMDDRTETLIRSLKRSGTEYSEVFIKGPETEAVGRLVLDPFSATIYSSDPDTYAAIQDCERRGHSLAGAIRIVAGGGQ
;
A
#
# COMPACT_ATOMS: atom_id res chain seq x y z
N MET A 1 -23.65 -26.81 -25.23
CA MET A 1 -25.01 -26.34 -25.55
C MET A 1 -25.16 -24.98 -24.86
N THR A 2 -25.09 -23.90 -25.61
CA THR A 2 -25.29 -22.56 -25.09
C THR A 2 -26.77 -22.34 -24.84
N LEU A 3 -27.13 -22.02 -23.60
CA LEU A 3 -28.49 -21.60 -23.27
C LEU A 3 -28.61 -20.10 -23.56
N SER A 4 -29.66 -19.67 -24.24
CA SER A 4 -29.98 -18.23 -24.33
C SER A 4 -30.26 -17.68 -22.93
N LEU A 5 -30.05 -16.39 -22.73
CA LEU A 5 -30.35 -15.72 -21.45
C LEU A 5 -31.78 -16.00 -21.00
N ALA A 6 -32.73 -16.04 -21.93
CA ALA A 6 -34.14 -16.37 -21.67
C ALA A 6 -34.32 -17.81 -21.12
N ALA A 7 -33.68 -18.81 -21.75
CA ALA A 7 -33.73 -20.19 -21.30
C ALA A 7 -33.03 -20.39 -19.94
N ALA A 8 -31.91 -19.72 -19.71
CA ALA A 8 -31.23 -19.72 -18.41
C ALA A 8 -32.09 -19.12 -17.32
N ARG A 9 -32.77 -18.00 -17.62
CA ARG A 9 -33.70 -17.36 -16.70
C ARG A 9 -34.87 -18.26 -16.34
N ASP A 10 -35.50 -18.92 -17.32
CA ASP A 10 -36.63 -19.82 -17.09
C ASP A 10 -36.21 -21.04 -16.25
N ALA A 11 -35.03 -21.57 -16.48
CA ALA A 11 -34.47 -22.64 -15.67
C ALA A 11 -34.20 -22.19 -14.23
N LEU A 12 -33.59 -21.00 -14.07
CA LEU A 12 -33.31 -20.42 -12.77
C LEU A 12 -34.57 -19.96 -12.04
N SER A 13 -35.56 -19.38 -12.75
CA SER A 13 -36.83 -18.96 -12.12
C SER A 13 -37.63 -20.13 -11.56
N ARG A 14 -37.45 -21.31 -12.13
CA ARG A 14 -38.04 -22.54 -11.60
C ARG A 14 -37.23 -23.18 -10.48
N GLY A 15 -35.94 -22.96 -10.41
CA GLY A 15 -35.02 -23.55 -9.44
C GLY A 15 -34.56 -22.60 -8.34
N LEU A 16 -34.17 -21.39 -8.70
CA LEU A 16 -33.59 -20.40 -7.77
C LEU A 16 -34.63 -19.43 -7.18
N PHE A 17 -35.60 -19.03 -7.97
CA PHE A 17 -36.62 -18.07 -7.56
C PHE A 17 -38.02 -18.67 -7.74
N ALA A 18 -38.25 -19.83 -7.18
CA ALA A 18 -39.49 -20.61 -7.33
C ALA A 18 -40.75 -19.94 -6.74
N ASP A 19 -40.74 -18.61 -6.63
CA ASP A 19 -41.87 -17.88 -6.07
C ASP A 19 -42.84 -17.38 -7.14
N THR A 20 -44.11 -17.61 -6.86
CA THR A 20 -45.22 -17.22 -7.73
C THR A 20 -45.62 -15.74 -7.61
N THR A 21 -45.04 -15.03 -6.65
CA THR A 21 -45.38 -13.62 -6.36
C THR A 21 -44.44 -12.62 -7.07
N ARG A 22 -43.77 -13.00 -8.16
CA ARG A 22 -43.00 -12.03 -8.95
C ARG A 22 -43.93 -10.88 -9.40
N PRO A 23 -43.51 -9.62 -9.14
CA PRO A 23 -44.22 -8.52 -9.77
C PRO A 23 -44.18 -8.70 -11.29
N GLU A 24 -45.30 -8.41 -11.97
CA GLU A 24 -45.34 -8.43 -13.42
C GLU A 24 -44.16 -7.70 -14.00
N LYS A 25 -43.48 -8.36 -14.92
CA LYS A 25 -42.29 -7.79 -15.59
C LYS A 25 -42.65 -6.43 -16.17
N PRO A 26 -41.86 -5.38 -15.95
CA PRO A 26 -41.99 -4.23 -16.80
C PRO A 26 -41.82 -4.68 -18.23
N GLN A 27 -42.70 -4.29 -19.13
CA GLN A 27 -42.63 -4.65 -20.55
C GLN A 27 -41.25 -4.22 -21.07
N ALA A 28 -40.41 -5.21 -21.33
CA ALA A 28 -39.09 -4.95 -21.87
C ALA A 28 -39.24 -4.26 -23.22
N HIS A 29 -38.50 -3.20 -23.44
CA HIS A 29 -38.60 -2.38 -24.67
C HIS A 29 -38.40 -3.17 -25.97
N PHE A 30 -37.85 -4.37 -25.94
CA PHE A 30 -37.60 -5.22 -27.09
C PHE A 30 -37.91 -6.70 -26.87
N GLY A 31 -38.64 -7.08 -25.81
CA GLY A 31 -38.97 -8.48 -25.51
C GLY A 31 -37.80 -9.35 -25.08
N LEU A 32 -36.64 -8.72 -24.76
CA LEU A 32 -35.46 -9.40 -24.21
C LEU A 32 -35.48 -9.35 -22.69
N ASP A 33 -35.14 -10.45 -22.07
CA ASP A 33 -34.95 -10.52 -20.62
C ASP A 33 -33.64 -9.82 -20.22
N MET A 34 -33.69 -8.92 -19.22
CA MET A 34 -32.54 -8.18 -18.76
C MET A 34 -31.94 -8.82 -17.50
N LEU A 35 -30.60 -8.85 -17.40
CA LEU A 35 -29.92 -9.37 -16.21
C LEU A 35 -30.31 -8.56 -14.95
N SER A 36 -30.56 -7.27 -15.07
CA SER A 36 -31.03 -6.41 -13.99
C SER A 36 -32.35 -6.86 -13.36
N ASP A 37 -33.22 -7.56 -14.12
CA ASP A 37 -34.49 -8.06 -13.59
C ASP A 37 -34.32 -9.14 -12.52
N TRP A 38 -33.15 -9.75 -12.47
CA TRP A 38 -32.77 -10.78 -11.50
C TRP A 38 -32.27 -10.22 -10.19
N LEU A 39 -31.89 -8.93 -10.16
CA LEU A 39 -31.33 -8.29 -8.97
C LEU A 39 -32.44 -7.98 -7.94
N PRO A 40 -32.13 -8.18 -6.64
CA PRO A 40 -33.13 -7.99 -5.58
C PRO A 40 -33.43 -6.51 -5.27
N TYR A 41 -32.56 -5.60 -5.60
CA TYR A 41 -32.50 -4.22 -5.09
C TYR A 41 -33.70 -3.37 -5.55
N ARG A 42 -34.35 -2.73 -4.59
CA ARG A 42 -35.49 -1.81 -4.90
C ARG A 42 -35.18 -0.39 -4.46
N VAL A 43 -35.09 -0.15 -3.17
CA VAL A 43 -34.94 1.19 -2.59
C VAL A 43 -33.88 1.15 -1.47
N TYR A 44 -33.23 2.27 -1.27
CA TYR A 44 -32.39 2.51 -0.11
C TYR A 44 -33.09 3.49 0.83
N ASP A 45 -33.25 3.07 2.08
CA ASP A 45 -33.85 3.87 3.15
C ASP A 45 -32.71 4.62 3.88
N GLU A 46 -32.55 5.91 3.58
CA GLU A 46 -31.50 6.74 4.17
C GLU A 46 -31.65 6.92 5.69
N GLY A 47 -32.91 6.93 6.19
CA GLY A 47 -33.17 7.10 7.62
C GLY A 47 -32.73 5.88 8.45
N ALA A 48 -33.05 4.69 7.97
CA ALA A 48 -32.69 3.43 8.61
C ALA A 48 -31.29 2.94 8.16
N LYS A 49 -30.76 3.50 7.07
CA LYS A 49 -29.53 3.04 6.38
C LYS A 49 -29.61 1.58 5.96
N LEU A 50 -30.74 1.20 5.39
CA LEU A 50 -31.05 -0.17 4.98
C LEU A 50 -31.48 -0.21 3.51
N TYR A 51 -31.06 -1.26 2.83
CA TYR A 51 -31.59 -1.65 1.53
C TYR A 51 -32.91 -2.38 1.73
N ARG A 52 -33.92 -1.98 0.99
CA ARG A 52 -35.23 -2.64 0.86
C ARG A 52 -35.24 -3.36 -0.48
N ASN A 53 -35.19 -4.66 -0.43
CA ASN A 53 -35.14 -5.52 -1.61
C ASN A 53 -36.52 -6.10 -1.94
N ALA A 54 -36.60 -6.96 -2.94
CA ALA A 54 -37.84 -7.58 -3.34
C ALA A 54 -38.46 -8.47 -2.23
N ARG A 55 -37.63 -9.24 -1.54
CA ARG A 55 -38.05 -10.18 -0.49
C ARG A 55 -37.15 -10.14 0.75
N SER A 56 -36.30 -9.16 0.84
CA SER A 56 -35.35 -9.02 1.96
C SER A 56 -35.13 -7.55 2.32
N LYS A 57 -34.51 -7.33 3.48
CA LYS A 57 -33.97 -6.06 3.90
C LYS A 57 -32.61 -6.29 4.55
N GLY A 58 -31.70 -5.30 4.47
CA GLY A 58 -30.37 -5.48 5.05
C GLY A 58 -29.45 -4.29 4.80
N PHE A 59 -28.20 -4.43 5.20
CA PHE A 59 -27.17 -3.42 5.02
C PHE A 59 -25.91 -4.02 4.36
N VAL A 60 -25.11 -3.15 3.78
CA VAL A 60 -23.84 -3.51 3.14
C VAL A 60 -22.76 -2.59 3.68
N LEU A 61 -21.61 -3.19 4.05
CA LEU A 61 -20.42 -2.49 4.52
C LEU A 61 -19.27 -2.79 3.58
N GLU A 62 -18.46 -1.79 3.30
CA GLU A 62 -17.11 -1.97 2.74
C GLU A 62 -16.10 -1.87 3.88
N VAL A 63 -15.19 -2.85 3.95
CA VAL A 63 -14.32 -3.07 5.10
C VAL A 63 -12.87 -3.13 4.62
N THR A 64 -11.93 -2.55 5.37
CA THR A 64 -10.51 -2.77 5.09
C THR A 64 -10.15 -4.23 5.35
N PRO A 65 -9.42 -4.91 4.45
CA PRO A 65 -9.07 -6.31 4.67
C PRO A 65 -8.03 -6.50 5.78
N LEU A 66 -8.01 -7.69 6.37
CA LEU A 66 -6.99 -8.11 7.32
C LEU A 66 -5.62 -8.26 6.60
N ILE A 67 -4.58 -7.63 7.12
CA ILE A 67 -3.21 -7.78 6.62
C ILE A 67 -2.52 -9.02 7.23
N GLY A 68 -3.06 -9.53 8.31
CA GLY A 68 -2.65 -10.73 9.02
C GLY A 68 -3.76 -11.17 9.95
N ALA A 69 -3.60 -12.32 10.59
CA ALA A 69 -4.52 -12.80 11.62
C ALA A 69 -3.73 -13.60 12.64
N ASP A 70 -4.20 -13.60 13.86
CA ASP A 70 -3.68 -14.37 14.98
C ASP A 70 -4.80 -15.17 15.64
N GLU A 71 -4.52 -15.78 16.76
CA GLU A 71 -5.48 -16.57 17.53
C GLU A 71 -6.61 -15.67 18.06
N ARG A 72 -6.28 -14.48 18.54
CA ARG A 72 -7.24 -13.48 19.02
C ARG A 72 -8.22 -13.05 17.93
N THR A 73 -7.73 -12.87 16.71
CA THR A 73 -8.58 -12.59 15.53
C THR A 73 -9.62 -13.69 15.33
N GLY A 74 -9.20 -14.96 15.44
CA GLY A 74 -10.09 -16.10 15.31
C GLY A 74 -11.14 -16.15 16.43
N GLU A 75 -10.76 -15.83 17.66
CA GLU A 75 -11.67 -15.79 18.82
C GLU A 75 -12.74 -14.71 18.67
N ILE A 76 -12.35 -13.47 18.32
CA ILE A 76 -13.27 -12.35 18.14
C ILE A 76 -14.27 -12.63 17.01
N LEU A 77 -13.78 -13.08 15.84
CA LEU A 77 -14.66 -13.46 14.73
C LEU A 77 -15.59 -14.62 15.11
N GLY A 78 -15.05 -15.65 15.78
CA GLY A 78 -15.80 -16.81 16.22
C GLY A 78 -16.90 -16.48 17.21
N GLN A 79 -16.64 -15.55 18.14
CA GLN A 79 -17.64 -15.05 19.08
C GLN A 79 -18.75 -14.29 18.36
N PHE A 80 -18.40 -13.34 17.50
CA PHE A 80 -19.39 -12.56 16.75
C PHE A 80 -20.28 -13.46 15.89
N PHE A 81 -19.70 -14.44 15.17
CA PHE A 81 -20.46 -15.39 14.35
C PHE A 81 -21.36 -16.32 15.18
N SER A 82 -21.05 -16.50 16.46
CA SER A 82 -21.87 -17.29 17.35
C SER A 82 -23.00 -16.51 18.00
N GLU A 83 -22.77 -15.26 18.39
CA GLU A 83 -23.67 -14.50 19.26
C GLU A 83 -24.27 -13.26 18.59
N GLY A 84 -23.49 -12.59 17.70
CA GLY A 84 -23.81 -11.28 17.15
C GLY A 84 -24.87 -11.27 16.04
N LEU A 85 -25.31 -12.44 15.53
CA LEU A 85 -26.14 -12.51 14.32
C LEU A 85 -27.53 -13.13 14.62
N PRO A 86 -28.64 -12.49 14.16
CA PRO A 86 -29.98 -12.96 14.45
C PRO A 86 -30.32 -14.24 13.67
N GLN A 87 -31.23 -15.04 14.24
CA GLN A 87 -31.78 -16.20 13.57
C GLN A 87 -32.54 -15.81 12.29
N GLY A 88 -32.38 -16.59 11.24
CA GLY A 88 -32.97 -16.31 9.92
C GLY A 88 -32.15 -15.31 9.07
N SER A 89 -31.07 -14.75 9.62
CA SER A 89 -30.21 -13.85 8.84
C SER A 89 -29.31 -14.61 7.86
N CYS A 90 -28.92 -13.88 6.81
CA CYS A 90 -27.94 -14.29 5.82
C CYS A 90 -26.77 -13.32 5.82
N LEU A 91 -25.56 -13.80 6.13
CA LEU A 91 -24.32 -13.05 6.06
C LEU A 91 -23.58 -13.43 4.78
N GLN A 92 -23.13 -12.45 4.01
CA GLN A 92 -22.23 -12.65 2.87
C GLN A 92 -20.94 -11.87 3.11
N VAL A 93 -19.80 -12.51 2.92
CA VAL A 93 -18.48 -11.91 2.91
C VAL A 93 -17.90 -12.10 1.51
N LEU A 94 -17.72 -11.04 0.79
CA LEU A 94 -17.15 -11.02 -0.55
C LEU A 94 -15.76 -10.37 -0.48
N ASN A 95 -14.73 -11.12 -0.87
CA ASN A 95 -13.39 -10.62 -1.11
C ASN A 95 -13.20 -10.55 -2.62
N PHE A 96 -13.15 -9.34 -3.16
CA PHE A 96 -13.07 -9.09 -4.59
C PHE A 96 -11.73 -8.45 -4.96
N ALA A 97 -10.90 -9.20 -5.67
CA ALA A 97 -9.66 -8.71 -6.28
C ALA A 97 -10.03 -8.00 -7.60
N SER A 98 -10.40 -6.75 -7.49
CA SER A 98 -10.96 -5.94 -8.56
C SER A 98 -9.92 -5.52 -9.61
N PRO A 99 -10.30 -5.45 -10.90
CA PRO A 99 -9.48 -4.83 -11.94
C PRO A 99 -9.49 -3.30 -11.89
N ARG A 100 -10.43 -2.66 -11.16
CA ARG A 100 -10.55 -1.21 -11.06
C ARG A 100 -9.59 -0.65 -10.03
N ILE A 101 -8.51 -0.04 -10.48
CA ILE A 101 -7.46 0.57 -9.64
C ILE A 101 -7.53 2.10 -9.65
N GLY A 102 -8.51 2.68 -10.32
CA GLY A 102 -8.64 4.13 -10.50
C GLY A 102 -8.77 4.90 -9.19
N SER A 103 -9.46 4.35 -8.19
CA SER A 103 -9.59 4.93 -6.85
C SER A 103 -8.25 5.07 -6.11
N VAL A 104 -7.28 4.19 -6.41
CA VAL A 104 -5.91 4.26 -5.86
C VAL A 104 -5.02 5.16 -6.72
N VAL A 105 -5.08 5.03 -8.04
CA VAL A 105 -4.19 5.76 -8.95
C VAL A 105 -4.57 7.24 -9.09
N GLY A 106 -5.87 7.56 -9.08
CA GLY A 106 -6.38 8.92 -9.27
C GLY A 106 -5.86 9.93 -8.24
N PRO A 107 -5.99 9.68 -6.93
CA PRO A 107 -5.45 10.59 -5.91
C PRO A 107 -3.93 10.78 -5.99
N TRP A 108 -3.19 9.76 -6.44
CA TRP A 108 -1.75 9.87 -6.67
C TRP A 108 -1.44 10.71 -7.92
N PHE A 109 -2.25 10.57 -8.97
CA PHE A 109 -2.08 11.28 -10.24
C PHE A 109 -2.36 12.78 -10.11
N ALA A 110 -3.42 13.17 -9.42
CA ALA A 110 -3.96 14.53 -9.40
C ALA A 110 -2.93 15.62 -9.03
N PRO A 111 -2.16 15.54 -7.91
CA PRO A 111 -1.18 16.58 -7.57
C PRO A 111 -0.08 16.74 -8.62
N ARG A 112 0.30 15.65 -9.28
CA ARG A 112 1.34 15.63 -10.30
C ARG A 112 0.88 16.24 -11.62
N TYR A 113 -0.38 16.02 -11.94
CA TYR A 113 -1.06 16.67 -13.05
C TYR A 113 -1.15 18.20 -12.83
N GLU A 114 -1.51 18.63 -11.62
CA GLU A 114 -1.55 20.06 -11.25
C GLU A 114 -0.15 20.71 -11.27
N GLN A 115 0.90 19.96 -10.88
CA GLN A 115 2.29 20.42 -10.97
C GLN A 115 2.74 20.63 -12.41
N GLY A 116 2.21 19.83 -13.36
CA GLY A 116 2.49 19.92 -14.78
C GLY A 116 3.89 19.46 -15.19
N GLY A 117 4.24 19.72 -16.44
CA GLY A 117 5.58 19.50 -17.00
C GLY A 117 6.05 18.05 -16.88
N ILE A 118 7.28 17.85 -16.42
CA ILE A 118 7.88 16.50 -16.31
C ILE A 118 7.15 15.60 -15.32
N TYR A 119 6.58 16.16 -14.24
CA TYR A 119 5.86 15.40 -13.22
C TYR A 119 4.52 14.87 -13.73
N GLU A 120 3.81 15.63 -14.55
CA GLU A 120 2.63 15.16 -15.27
C GLU A 120 3.00 14.03 -16.24
N ALA A 121 4.08 14.17 -17.00
CA ALA A 121 4.53 13.15 -17.94
C ALA A 121 4.91 11.83 -17.23
N ILE A 122 5.62 11.91 -16.08
CA ILE A 122 5.91 10.77 -15.21
C ILE A 122 4.60 10.12 -14.73
N ALA A 123 3.64 10.92 -14.25
CA ALA A 123 2.39 10.41 -13.72
C ALA A 123 1.57 9.71 -14.81
N ARG A 124 1.48 10.27 -16.01
CA ARG A 124 0.80 9.64 -17.16
C ARG A 124 1.45 8.30 -17.56
N ALA A 125 2.78 8.26 -17.65
CA ALA A 125 3.51 7.05 -18.01
C ALA A 125 3.34 5.95 -16.93
N ARG A 126 3.43 6.30 -15.64
CA ARG A 126 3.24 5.39 -14.53
C ARG A 126 1.80 4.86 -14.46
N THR A 127 0.82 5.72 -14.60
CA THR A 127 -0.60 5.36 -14.63
C THR A 127 -0.89 4.39 -15.75
N ARG A 128 -0.41 4.67 -16.97
CA ARG A 128 -0.52 3.77 -18.12
C ARG A 128 0.08 2.38 -17.82
N ARG A 129 1.28 2.35 -17.21
CA ARG A 129 1.94 1.09 -16.85
C ARG A 129 1.12 0.30 -15.82
N LEU A 130 0.52 0.97 -14.83
CA LEU A 130 -0.30 0.29 -13.82
C LEU A 130 -1.60 -0.25 -14.41
N TYR A 131 -2.25 0.47 -15.32
CA TYR A 131 -3.44 -0.03 -16.02
C TYR A 131 -3.10 -1.21 -16.95
N ASP A 132 -1.96 -1.19 -17.62
CA ASP A 132 -1.45 -2.34 -18.38
C ASP A 132 -1.26 -3.56 -17.47
N LEU A 133 -0.73 -3.37 -16.25
CA LEU A 133 -0.55 -4.44 -15.26
C LEU A 133 -1.83 -5.10 -14.78
N VAL A 134 -2.99 -4.52 -15.00
CA VAL A 134 -4.26 -5.14 -14.65
C VAL A 134 -4.49 -6.42 -15.47
N TRP A 135 -4.18 -6.38 -16.76
CA TRP A 135 -4.45 -7.50 -17.68
C TRP A 135 -3.18 -8.21 -18.14
N ASN A 136 -2.05 -7.52 -18.14
CA ASN A 136 -0.75 -8.05 -18.53
C ASN A 136 0.15 -8.24 -17.32
N SER A 137 0.85 -9.37 -17.25
CA SER A 137 1.75 -9.64 -16.14
C SER A 137 2.89 -8.63 -16.06
N GLY A 138 3.19 -8.16 -14.85
CA GLY A 138 4.31 -7.27 -14.58
C GLY A 138 5.70 -7.91 -14.68
N SER A 139 5.75 -9.24 -14.76
CA SER A 139 7.00 -10.00 -14.89
C SER A 139 6.75 -11.34 -15.56
N ALA A 140 7.64 -11.72 -16.47
CA ALA A 140 7.58 -13.02 -17.10
C ALA A 140 8.00 -14.16 -16.14
N HIS A 141 8.91 -13.88 -15.22
CA HIS A 141 9.47 -14.87 -14.30
C HIS A 141 8.74 -14.94 -12.95
N ALA A 142 8.20 -13.82 -12.49
CA ALA A 142 7.48 -13.69 -11.24
C ALA A 142 6.11 -13.03 -11.46
N PRO A 143 5.14 -13.72 -12.08
CA PRO A 143 3.88 -13.14 -12.55
C PRO A 143 3.13 -12.43 -11.41
N PHE A 144 2.60 -11.26 -11.70
CA PHE A 144 1.66 -10.53 -10.85
C PHE A 144 0.85 -9.54 -11.70
N HIS A 145 -0.34 -9.19 -11.20
CA HIS A 145 -1.27 -8.28 -11.88
C HIS A 145 -1.75 -7.24 -10.87
N ALA A 146 -1.95 -6.00 -11.31
CA ALA A 146 -2.51 -4.98 -10.44
C ALA A 146 -3.97 -5.29 -10.12
N ARG A 147 -4.34 -5.24 -8.82
CA ARG A 147 -5.68 -5.51 -8.30
C ARG A 147 -5.98 -4.62 -7.12
N ASN A 148 -7.18 -4.07 -7.09
CA ASN A 148 -7.71 -3.38 -5.92
C ASN A 148 -8.58 -4.37 -5.11
N VAL A 149 -8.11 -4.76 -3.93
CA VAL A 149 -8.81 -5.74 -3.09
C VAL A 149 -9.90 -5.03 -2.31
N ARG A 150 -11.16 -5.39 -2.58
CA ARG A 150 -12.34 -4.88 -1.89
C ARG A 150 -12.95 -5.98 -1.03
N LEU A 151 -13.18 -5.69 0.24
CA LEU A 151 -13.85 -6.58 1.17
C LEU A 151 -15.24 -6.02 1.48
N ILE A 152 -16.28 -6.74 1.05
CA ILE A 152 -17.66 -6.34 1.22
C ILE A 152 -18.34 -7.33 2.17
N VAL A 153 -18.98 -6.81 3.21
CA VAL A 153 -19.77 -7.60 4.16
C VAL A 153 -21.20 -7.12 4.12
N SER A 154 -22.13 -8.03 3.82
CA SER A 154 -23.54 -7.72 3.80
C SER A 154 -24.34 -8.68 4.70
N LEU A 155 -25.30 -8.12 5.42
CA LEU A 155 -26.24 -8.87 6.23
C LEU A 155 -27.66 -8.54 5.79
N GLY A 156 -28.42 -9.58 5.46
CA GLY A 156 -29.81 -9.46 5.06
C GLY A 156 -30.70 -10.42 5.84
N VAL A 157 -31.97 -10.05 5.96
CA VAL A 157 -33.03 -10.88 6.52
C VAL A 157 -34.21 -10.93 5.57
N PRO A 158 -34.91 -12.08 5.44
CA PRO A 158 -36.08 -12.20 4.58
C PRO A 158 -37.25 -11.34 5.10
N VAL A 159 -38.12 -10.88 4.19
CA VAL A 159 -39.36 -10.17 4.46
C VAL A 159 -40.51 -10.93 3.76
N PRO A 160 -41.59 -11.29 4.47
CA PRO A 160 -41.87 -11.05 5.89
C PRO A 160 -40.98 -11.86 6.83
N GLY A 161 -40.58 -11.29 7.94
CA GLY A 161 -39.69 -11.90 8.94
C GLY A 161 -39.85 -11.26 10.31
N SER A 162 -39.31 -11.87 11.36
CA SER A 162 -39.39 -11.39 12.75
C SER A 162 -38.41 -10.28 13.11
N VAL A 163 -37.33 -10.12 12.33
CA VAL A 163 -36.27 -9.16 12.64
C VAL A 163 -36.70 -7.74 12.27
N THR A 164 -36.69 -6.85 13.23
CA THR A 164 -37.04 -5.43 13.07
C THR A 164 -35.90 -4.60 12.47
N ASP A 165 -36.16 -3.39 12.05
CA ASP A 165 -35.12 -2.47 11.56
C ASP A 165 -34.19 -2.01 12.69
N ALA A 166 -34.72 -1.88 13.90
CA ALA A 166 -33.93 -1.55 15.09
C ALA A 166 -32.89 -2.65 15.40
N GLU A 167 -33.31 -3.92 15.40
CA GLU A 167 -32.40 -5.06 15.60
C GLU A 167 -31.34 -5.16 14.50
N LEU A 168 -31.70 -4.86 13.25
CA LEU A 168 -30.70 -4.80 12.16
C LEU A 168 -29.70 -3.66 12.34
N SER A 169 -30.15 -2.51 12.83
CA SER A 169 -29.26 -1.38 13.12
C SER A 169 -28.32 -1.69 14.27
N GLU A 170 -28.82 -2.31 15.34
CA GLU A 170 -27.99 -2.77 16.45
C GLU A 170 -26.97 -3.83 16.00
N CYS A 171 -27.39 -4.76 15.15
CA CYS A 171 -26.48 -5.76 14.56
C CYS A 171 -25.40 -5.12 13.70
N ARG A 172 -25.74 -4.08 12.92
CA ARG A 172 -24.77 -3.31 12.14
C ARG A 172 -23.74 -2.62 13.02
N GLU A 173 -24.18 -1.95 14.10
CA GLU A 173 -23.29 -1.29 15.05
C GLU A 173 -22.39 -2.30 15.77
N GLY A 174 -22.94 -3.44 16.16
CA GLY A 174 -22.17 -4.55 16.75
C GLY A 174 -21.11 -5.09 15.78
N LEU A 175 -21.45 -5.25 14.50
CA LEU A 175 -20.51 -5.68 13.46
C LEU A 175 -19.40 -4.65 13.25
N VAL A 176 -19.72 -3.37 13.14
CA VAL A 176 -18.74 -2.29 13.01
C VAL A 176 -17.82 -2.22 14.23
N GLY A 177 -18.39 -2.34 15.45
CA GLY A 177 -17.61 -2.38 16.70
C GLY A 177 -16.63 -3.56 16.76
N MET A 178 -17.07 -4.74 16.34
CA MET A 178 -16.22 -5.94 16.26
C MET A 178 -15.10 -5.74 15.25
N LEU A 179 -15.40 -5.25 14.04
CA LEU A 179 -14.39 -4.98 13.02
C LEU A 179 -13.36 -3.95 13.51
N HIS A 180 -13.82 -2.90 14.20
CA HIS A 180 -12.94 -1.89 14.80
C HIS A 180 -12.02 -2.47 15.88
N SER A 181 -12.50 -3.43 16.67
CA SER A 181 -11.66 -4.14 17.66
C SER A 181 -10.54 -4.98 17.03
N LEU A 182 -10.69 -5.33 15.75
CA LEU A 182 -9.66 -5.99 14.93
C LEU A 182 -8.77 -4.99 14.18
N GLY A 183 -8.93 -3.68 14.42
CA GLY A 183 -8.20 -2.64 13.70
C GLY A 183 -8.69 -2.39 12.27
N LEU A 184 -9.87 -2.90 11.91
CA LEU A 184 -10.45 -2.74 10.59
C LEU A 184 -11.42 -1.55 10.54
N HIS A 185 -11.32 -0.76 9.47
CA HIS A 185 -12.28 0.29 9.21
C HIS A 185 -13.43 -0.28 8.37
N ALA A 186 -14.65 -0.03 8.83
CA ALA A 186 -15.87 -0.39 8.13
C ALA A 186 -16.68 0.87 7.82
N GLN A 187 -17.06 1.03 6.56
CA GLN A 187 -17.91 2.11 6.14
C GLN A 187 -19.16 1.57 5.43
N GLU A 188 -20.22 2.32 5.52
CA GLU A 188 -21.47 1.99 4.87
C GLU A 188 -21.32 2.09 3.35
N LEU A 189 -21.60 1.00 2.64
CA LEU A 189 -21.65 1.02 1.18
C LEU A 189 -23.00 1.59 0.74
N ARG A 190 -23.00 2.87 0.37
CA ARG A 190 -24.19 3.60 -0.11
C ARG A 190 -24.56 3.17 -1.53
N PRO A 191 -25.77 3.55 -2.01
CA PRO A 191 -26.27 3.13 -3.33
C PRO A 191 -25.27 3.33 -4.48
N GLY A 192 -24.58 4.47 -4.56
CA GLY A 192 -23.57 4.71 -5.60
C GLY A 192 -22.43 3.70 -5.57
N GLY A 193 -21.95 3.35 -4.38
CA GLY A 193 -20.91 2.32 -4.22
C GLY A 193 -21.40 0.91 -4.53
N LEU A 194 -22.67 0.58 -4.17
CA LEU A 194 -23.28 -0.70 -4.54
C LEU A 194 -23.45 -0.83 -6.05
N LEU A 195 -23.93 0.22 -6.71
CA LEU A 195 -24.09 0.25 -8.18
C LEU A 195 -22.73 0.07 -8.87
N ALA A 196 -21.70 0.77 -8.38
CA ALA A 196 -20.33 0.62 -8.88
C ALA A 196 -19.81 -0.82 -8.73
N LEU A 197 -20.00 -1.45 -7.57
CA LEU A 197 -19.60 -2.83 -7.34
C LEU A 197 -20.27 -3.82 -8.29
N ILE A 198 -21.58 -3.65 -8.55
CA ILE A 198 -22.32 -4.53 -9.46
C ILE A 198 -21.87 -4.32 -10.90
N ASP A 199 -21.68 -3.06 -11.31
CA ASP A 199 -21.14 -2.74 -12.63
C ASP A 199 -19.76 -3.34 -12.82
N GLU A 200 -18.91 -3.29 -11.82
CA GLU A 200 -17.57 -3.83 -11.82
C GLU A 200 -17.54 -5.37 -11.96
N LEU A 201 -18.46 -6.07 -11.32
CA LEU A 201 -18.62 -7.53 -11.43
C LEU A 201 -19.19 -7.97 -12.77
N THR A 202 -19.96 -7.10 -13.44
CA THR A 202 -20.64 -7.38 -14.70
C THR A 202 -20.00 -6.71 -15.91
N SER A 203 -19.14 -5.72 -15.70
CA SER A 203 -18.39 -5.01 -16.74
C SER A 203 -16.97 -4.68 -16.26
N PRO A 204 -16.07 -5.65 -16.17
CA PRO A 204 -14.72 -5.46 -15.62
C PRO A 204 -13.75 -4.72 -16.57
N THR A 205 -14.24 -4.07 -17.64
CA THR A 205 -13.42 -3.51 -18.72
C THR A 205 -12.69 -2.21 -18.36
N THR A 206 -13.15 -1.49 -17.37
CA THR A 206 -12.71 -0.11 -17.09
C THR A 206 -11.84 -0.05 -15.85
N ALA A 207 -10.53 -0.23 -16.05
CA ALA A 207 -9.54 -0.17 -14.95
C ALA A 207 -9.39 1.23 -14.33
N HIS A 208 -9.83 2.27 -15.01
CA HIS A 208 -9.68 3.68 -14.64
C HIS A 208 -10.95 4.33 -14.09
N GLU A 209 -12.08 3.63 -14.08
CA GLU A 209 -13.31 4.17 -13.49
C GLU A 209 -13.21 4.23 -11.96
N THR A 210 -13.95 5.17 -11.38
CA THR A 210 -14.06 5.32 -9.92
C THR A 210 -15.05 4.32 -9.33
N ASP A 211 -14.93 4.02 -8.04
CA ASP A 211 -15.78 3.06 -7.33
C ASP A 211 -17.17 3.64 -6.94
N ILE A 212 -17.51 4.84 -7.42
CA ILE A 212 -18.76 5.53 -7.09
C ILE A 212 -19.50 5.91 -8.37
N HIS A 213 -20.76 5.47 -8.47
CA HIS A 213 -21.67 5.82 -9.55
C HIS A 213 -22.70 6.85 -9.08
N ALA A 214 -23.18 7.66 -10.02
CA ALA A 214 -24.31 8.54 -9.77
C ALA A 214 -25.56 7.68 -9.49
N TRP A 215 -26.28 8.02 -8.42
CA TRP A 215 -27.51 7.35 -8.02
C TRP A 215 -28.70 8.29 -8.13
N ASN A 216 -29.77 7.84 -8.82
CA ASN A 216 -31.06 8.53 -8.87
C ASN A 216 -32.00 7.88 -7.84
N PRO A 217 -32.40 8.58 -6.74
CA PRO A 217 -33.30 8.03 -5.73
C PRO A 217 -34.73 7.82 -6.19
N HIS A 218 -35.11 8.37 -7.33
CA HIS A 218 -36.46 8.23 -7.90
C HIS A 218 -36.64 6.97 -8.75
N ASP A 219 -35.57 6.30 -9.11
CA ASP A 219 -35.59 5.04 -9.86
C ASP A 219 -35.20 3.86 -8.96
N THR A 220 -35.70 2.67 -9.31
CA THR A 220 -35.28 1.47 -8.58
C THR A 220 -33.80 1.20 -8.76
N LEU A 221 -33.13 0.77 -7.69
CA LEU A 221 -31.71 0.48 -7.75
C LEU A 221 -31.36 -0.60 -8.79
N GLN A 222 -32.22 -1.62 -8.95
CA GLN A 222 -31.96 -2.67 -9.94
C GLN A 222 -31.90 -2.18 -11.38
N SER A 223 -32.69 -1.14 -11.73
CA SER A 223 -32.76 -0.58 -13.09
C SER A 223 -31.51 0.23 -13.45
N GLN A 224 -30.72 0.61 -12.44
CA GLN A 224 -29.48 1.39 -12.56
C GLN A 224 -28.21 0.55 -12.39
N ALA A 225 -28.34 -0.72 -11.96
CA ALA A 225 -27.21 -1.51 -11.47
C ALA A 225 -26.38 -2.14 -12.59
N ILE A 226 -26.97 -2.42 -13.74
CA ILE A 226 -26.30 -3.09 -14.86
C ILE A 226 -26.42 -2.25 -16.11
N ARG A 227 -25.31 -2.07 -16.80
CA ARG A 227 -25.26 -1.34 -18.06
C ARG A 227 -26.06 -2.07 -19.14
N ARG A 228 -26.68 -1.31 -20.05
CA ARG A 228 -27.55 -1.84 -21.11
C ARG A 228 -26.78 -2.47 -22.27
N ASP A 229 -25.49 -2.15 -22.40
CA ASP A 229 -24.58 -2.62 -23.44
C ASP A 229 -23.89 -3.95 -23.11
N ILE A 230 -24.26 -4.58 -21.97
CA ILE A 230 -23.68 -5.87 -21.57
C ILE A 230 -24.50 -7.02 -22.12
N GLU A 231 -23.85 -7.91 -22.86
CA GLU A 231 -24.39 -9.21 -23.27
C GLU A 231 -23.83 -10.32 -22.39
N LEU A 232 -24.72 -11.15 -21.82
CA LEU A 232 -24.37 -12.33 -21.05
C LEU A 232 -24.81 -13.60 -21.73
N GLU A 233 -23.87 -14.41 -22.21
CA GLU A 233 -24.12 -15.76 -22.71
C GLU A 233 -23.89 -16.79 -21.62
N VAL A 234 -24.87 -17.65 -21.35
CA VAL A 234 -24.81 -18.67 -20.29
C VAL A 234 -24.51 -20.03 -20.88
N GLY A 235 -23.30 -20.53 -20.62
CA GLY A 235 -22.88 -21.88 -20.96
C GLY A 235 -23.06 -22.86 -19.79
N ASP A 236 -22.74 -24.13 -20.03
CA ASP A 236 -22.77 -25.18 -19.01
C ASP A 236 -21.59 -25.12 -18.02
N ASP A 237 -20.44 -24.63 -18.44
CA ASP A 237 -19.20 -24.58 -17.64
C ASP A 237 -18.65 -23.15 -17.45
N ARG A 238 -19.25 -22.15 -18.09
CA ARG A 238 -18.82 -20.74 -18.04
C ARG A 238 -19.93 -19.78 -18.42
N LEU A 239 -19.73 -18.51 -18.09
CA LEU A 239 -20.46 -17.38 -18.65
C LEU A 239 -19.53 -16.62 -19.60
N ILE A 240 -20.06 -16.07 -20.68
CA ILE A 240 -19.32 -15.14 -21.54
C ILE A 240 -19.96 -13.78 -21.39
N LEU A 241 -19.20 -12.84 -20.85
CA LEU A 241 -19.58 -11.42 -20.79
C LEU A 241 -18.98 -10.71 -21.99
N ARG A 242 -19.83 -10.01 -22.74
CA ARG A 242 -19.41 -9.12 -23.84
C ARG A 242 -19.86 -7.72 -23.51
N THR A 243 -18.96 -6.75 -23.69
CA THR A 243 -19.27 -5.33 -23.50
C THR A 243 -18.94 -4.60 -24.80
N GLU A 244 -19.89 -3.78 -25.27
CA GLU A 244 -19.58 -2.87 -26.37
C GLU A 244 -18.82 -1.67 -25.80
N ARG A 245 -17.58 -1.51 -26.26
CA ARG A 245 -16.79 -0.33 -25.94
C ARG A 245 -17.14 0.81 -26.88
N PHE A 246 -17.68 1.89 -26.34
CA PHE A 246 -17.46 3.17 -26.96
C PHE A 246 -16.02 3.60 -26.67
N ARG A 247 -15.17 3.47 -27.69
CA ARG A 247 -13.82 4.01 -27.66
C ARG A 247 -13.94 5.53 -27.75
N GLU A 248 -13.91 6.23 -26.62
CA GLU A 248 -13.49 7.62 -26.61
C GLU A 248 -11.97 7.60 -26.82
N THR A 249 -11.56 7.68 -28.08
CA THR A 249 -10.18 7.90 -28.44
C THR A 249 -9.87 9.37 -28.14
N GLY A 250 -9.43 9.65 -26.92
CA GLY A 250 -8.64 10.83 -26.62
C GLY A 250 -7.40 10.78 -27.52
N ARG A 251 -7.02 11.90 -28.09
CA ARG A 251 -5.70 12.03 -28.77
C ARG A 251 -4.82 12.87 -27.88
N ASP A 252 -3.56 12.49 -27.72
CA ASP A 252 -2.57 13.33 -27.08
C ASP A 252 -2.31 14.59 -27.90
N GLU A 253 -1.57 15.55 -27.34
CA GLU A 253 -1.22 16.81 -28.02
C GLU A 253 -0.50 16.62 -29.37
N GLU A 254 0.03 15.41 -29.63
CA GLU A 254 0.74 15.03 -30.85
C GLU A 254 -0.18 14.28 -31.83
N GLY A 255 -1.46 14.07 -31.46
CA GLY A 255 -2.48 13.44 -32.35
C GLY A 255 -2.48 11.90 -32.27
N ASN A 256 -1.70 11.26 -31.41
CA ASN A 256 -1.70 9.82 -31.22
C ASN A 256 -2.88 9.39 -30.33
N PRO A 257 -3.47 8.21 -30.54
CA PRO A 257 -4.57 7.74 -29.73
C PRO A 257 -4.12 7.60 -28.26
N GLU A 258 -4.83 8.29 -27.34
CA GLU A 258 -4.65 8.07 -25.92
C GLU A 258 -5.04 6.63 -25.57
N VAL A 259 -4.29 6.04 -24.66
CA VAL A 259 -4.32 4.63 -24.32
C VAL A 259 -5.65 4.23 -23.69
N GLY A 260 -6.53 3.72 -24.49
CA GLY A 260 -7.70 2.96 -24.11
C GLY A 260 -7.76 1.61 -24.84
N GLU A 261 -6.75 1.26 -25.62
CA GLU A 261 -6.90 0.34 -26.74
C GLU A 261 -6.56 -1.13 -26.47
N CYS A 262 -6.03 -1.49 -25.31
CA CYS A 262 -5.55 -2.85 -25.06
C CYS A 262 -6.27 -3.61 -23.95
N TYR A 263 -7.47 -3.16 -23.54
CA TYR A 263 -8.21 -3.87 -22.51
C TYR A 263 -9.17 -4.89 -23.13
N PRO A 264 -9.30 -6.09 -22.53
CA PRO A 264 -10.26 -7.07 -22.97
C PRO A 264 -11.69 -6.53 -22.85
N ASP A 265 -12.51 -6.79 -23.85
CA ASP A 265 -13.92 -6.44 -23.92
C ASP A 265 -14.85 -7.67 -23.85
N HIS A 266 -14.24 -8.86 -23.90
CA HIS A 266 -14.91 -10.14 -23.79
C HIS A 266 -14.27 -10.96 -22.69
N PHE A 267 -15.09 -11.53 -21.81
CA PHE A 267 -14.61 -12.25 -20.62
C PHE A 267 -15.23 -13.64 -20.54
N ASP A 268 -14.37 -14.59 -20.16
CA ASP A 268 -14.72 -15.94 -19.72
C ASP A 268 -14.85 -15.91 -18.19
N VAL A 269 -16.09 -15.99 -17.68
CA VAL A 269 -16.38 -15.97 -16.25
C VAL A 269 -16.72 -17.38 -15.80
N ARG A 270 -15.98 -17.88 -14.81
CA ARG A 270 -16.16 -19.23 -14.28
C ARG A 270 -16.36 -19.23 -12.78
N HIS A 271 -17.32 -20.03 -12.37
CA HIS A 271 -17.64 -20.21 -10.96
C HIS A 271 -17.24 -21.60 -10.46
N TYR A 272 -16.63 -21.61 -9.26
CA TYR A 272 -16.18 -22.80 -8.57
C TYR A 272 -16.76 -22.82 -7.15
N ALA A 273 -17.07 -24.02 -6.63
CA ALA A 273 -17.43 -24.20 -5.23
C ALA A 273 -16.37 -25.04 -4.51
N VAL A 274 -16.18 -24.77 -3.23
CA VAL A 274 -15.30 -25.57 -2.39
C VAL A 274 -15.92 -26.93 -2.12
N ARG A 275 -15.27 -28.00 -2.59
CA ARG A 275 -15.68 -29.37 -2.39
C ARG A 275 -15.24 -29.91 -1.03
N SER A 276 -13.98 -29.66 -0.66
CA SER A 276 -13.44 -30.06 0.63
C SER A 276 -12.40 -29.05 1.13
N THR A 277 -12.27 -28.97 2.44
CA THR A 277 -11.29 -28.16 3.17
C THR A 277 -10.35 -29.07 3.95
N PRO A 278 -9.16 -28.62 4.35
CA PRO A 278 -8.29 -29.35 5.25
C PRO A 278 -8.99 -29.67 6.60
N GLU A 279 -8.52 -30.70 7.28
CA GLU A 279 -9.04 -31.09 8.60
C GLU A 279 -8.76 -30.03 9.68
N ARG A 280 -7.66 -29.33 9.56
CA ARG A 280 -7.26 -28.23 10.45
C ARG A 280 -7.02 -26.99 9.63
N TRP A 281 -7.57 -25.86 10.08
CA TRP A 281 -7.42 -24.58 9.44
C TRP A 281 -7.51 -23.46 10.46
N ALA A 282 -6.68 -22.46 10.29
CA ALA A 282 -6.63 -21.28 11.16
C ALA A 282 -6.84 -20.00 10.35
N PRO A 283 -7.33 -18.91 10.96
CA PRO A 283 -7.62 -17.65 10.25
C PRO A 283 -6.44 -17.07 9.47
N TRP A 284 -5.21 -17.20 9.99
CA TRP A 284 -4.00 -16.70 9.32
C TRP A 284 -3.65 -17.46 8.04
N GLU A 285 -4.11 -18.69 7.88
CA GLU A 285 -3.90 -19.50 6.67
C GLU A 285 -4.77 -19.02 5.48
N CYS A 286 -5.86 -18.27 5.75
CA CYS A 286 -6.69 -17.69 4.69
C CYS A 286 -5.91 -16.78 3.74
N ALA A 287 -4.81 -16.20 4.20
CA ALA A 287 -3.89 -15.43 3.36
C ALA A 287 -3.29 -16.26 2.19
N ARG A 288 -3.29 -17.59 2.27
CA ARG A 288 -2.84 -18.50 1.19
C ARG A 288 -3.88 -18.63 0.08
N LEU A 289 -5.16 -18.39 0.40
CA LEU A 289 -6.29 -18.49 -0.54
C LEU A 289 -6.46 -17.26 -1.43
N ILE A 290 -5.77 -16.15 -1.13
CA ILE A 290 -5.76 -14.94 -1.95
C ILE A 290 -4.46 -14.81 -2.78
N GLY A 291 -3.72 -15.90 -2.93
CA GLY A 291 -2.42 -15.97 -3.59
C GLY A 291 -1.25 -16.00 -2.61
N ASP A 292 -0.26 -16.83 -2.89
CA ASP A 292 0.89 -17.00 -2.00
C ASP A 292 1.82 -15.78 -2.03
N MET A 293 2.27 -15.34 -0.85
CA MET A 293 3.13 -14.16 -0.72
C MET A 293 4.57 -14.45 -1.16
N PHE A 294 5.04 -15.68 -1.01
CA PHE A 294 6.43 -16.08 -1.23
C PHE A 294 6.64 -16.85 -2.54
N THR A 295 5.59 -17.49 -3.06
CA THR A 295 5.63 -18.33 -4.26
C THR A 295 4.97 -17.63 -5.45
N ASP A 296 5.76 -17.06 -6.34
CA ASP A 296 5.27 -16.25 -7.46
C ASP A 296 4.28 -16.96 -8.38
N LYS A 297 4.46 -18.27 -8.58
CA LYS A 297 3.58 -19.09 -9.45
C LYS A 297 2.20 -19.38 -8.84
N LEU A 298 2.01 -19.10 -7.54
CA LEU A 298 0.76 -19.30 -6.82
C LEU A 298 0.06 -17.96 -6.56
N ARG A 299 -0.03 -17.09 -7.58
CA ARG A 299 -0.76 -15.83 -7.56
C ARG A 299 -1.88 -15.84 -8.57
N PHE A 300 -2.96 -15.13 -8.28
CA PHE A 300 -4.09 -15.07 -9.20
C PHE A 300 -3.72 -14.33 -10.49
N PRO A 301 -3.99 -14.94 -11.65
CA PRO A 301 -3.70 -14.34 -12.95
C PRO A 301 -4.81 -13.37 -13.42
N CYS A 302 -5.99 -13.42 -12.82
CA CYS A 302 -7.17 -12.68 -13.24
C CYS A 302 -7.93 -12.14 -12.01
N PRO A 303 -8.87 -11.19 -12.20
CA PRO A 303 -9.81 -10.78 -11.15
C PRO A 303 -10.57 -11.97 -10.59
N THR A 304 -10.74 -12.01 -9.27
CA THR A 304 -11.44 -13.07 -8.56
C THR A 304 -12.36 -12.52 -7.49
N ALA A 305 -13.57 -13.06 -7.40
CA ALA A 305 -14.53 -12.79 -6.36
C ALA A 305 -14.69 -14.05 -5.50
N THR A 306 -14.10 -14.05 -4.31
CA THR A 306 -14.22 -15.13 -3.33
C THR A 306 -15.33 -14.81 -2.35
N MET A 307 -16.28 -15.70 -2.18
CA MET A 307 -17.48 -15.45 -1.38
C MET A 307 -17.71 -16.52 -0.34
N LEU A 308 -18.03 -16.06 0.87
CA LEU A 308 -18.57 -16.87 1.95
C LEU A 308 -20.02 -16.45 2.17
N CYS A 309 -20.95 -17.40 2.02
CA CYS A 309 -22.37 -17.20 2.25
C CYS A 309 -22.83 -18.03 3.44
N LEU A 310 -23.33 -17.38 4.48
CA LEU A 310 -23.82 -18.03 5.70
C LEU A 310 -25.30 -17.80 5.87
N VAL A 311 -26.03 -18.87 6.21
CA VAL A 311 -27.43 -18.81 6.59
C VAL A 311 -27.56 -19.30 8.03
N TYR A 312 -28.21 -18.52 8.88
CA TYR A 312 -28.45 -18.82 10.28
C TYR A 312 -29.81 -19.52 10.44
N PRO A 313 -29.86 -20.86 10.50
CA PRO A 313 -31.13 -21.60 10.65
C PRO A 313 -31.69 -21.44 12.06
N ASP A 314 -32.91 -21.90 12.24
CA ASP A 314 -33.49 -22.16 13.56
C ASP A 314 -32.55 -23.08 14.37
N GLN A 315 -32.00 -22.55 15.47
CA GLN A 315 -31.00 -23.25 16.26
C GLN A 315 -31.55 -24.41 17.06
N GLU A 316 -32.80 -24.34 17.50
CA GLU A 316 -33.44 -25.47 18.20
C GLU A 316 -33.61 -26.67 17.26
N ALA A 317 -34.14 -26.41 16.07
CA ALA A 317 -34.28 -27.44 15.04
C ALA A 317 -32.92 -27.97 14.53
N ALA A 318 -31.93 -27.14 14.42
CA ALA A 318 -30.59 -27.50 13.97
C ALA A 318 -29.89 -28.38 15.05
N SER A 319 -29.98 -27.97 16.31
CA SER A 319 -29.43 -28.70 17.46
C SER A 319 -30.10 -30.08 17.67
N ALA A 320 -31.44 -30.11 17.55
CA ALA A 320 -32.18 -31.36 17.61
C ALA A 320 -31.75 -32.36 16.51
N ARG A 321 -31.55 -31.86 15.27
CA ARG A 321 -31.05 -32.71 14.16
C ARG A 321 -29.62 -33.19 14.42
N ALA A 322 -28.75 -32.34 14.96
CA ALA A 322 -27.41 -32.73 15.33
C ALA A 322 -27.39 -33.79 16.44
N GLY A 323 -28.22 -33.63 17.47
CA GLY A 323 -28.41 -34.61 18.54
C GLY A 323 -28.87 -35.98 18.01
N PHE A 324 -29.84 -35.98 17.08
CA PHE A 324 -30.29 -37.22 16.44
C PHE A 324 -29.16 -37.89 15.61
N LYS A 325 -28.38 -37.11 14.87
CA LYS A 325 -27.23 -37.64 14.11
C LYS A 325 -26.15 -38.18 15.06
N PHE A 326 -25.85 -37.50 16.14
CA PHE A 326 -24.93 -38.00 17.17
C PHE A 326 -25.41 -39.33 17.76
N MET A 327 -26.64 -39.42 18.22
CA MET A 327 -27.20 -40.68 18.75
C MET A 327 -27.11 -41.81 17.72
N ARG A 328 -27.51 -41.58 16.48
CA ARG A 328 -27.45 -42.56 15.41
C ARG A 328 -26.01 -43.01 15.10
N THR A 329 -25.05 -42.10 14.95
CA THR A 329 -23.67 -42.49 14.66
C THR A 329 -23.02 -43.20 15.83
N THR A 330 -23.30 -42.77 17.05
CA THR A 330 -22.82 -43.46 18.28
C THR A 330 -23.37 -44.87 18.40
N SER A 331 -24.68 -45.05 18.19
CA SER A 331 -25.32 -46.37 18.19
C SER A 331 -24.74 -47.31 17.13
N LEU A 332 -24.52 -46.77 15.89
CA LEU A 332 -23.91 -47.54 14.81
C LEU A 332 -22.44 -47.88 15.09
N SER A 333 -21.66 -46.95 15.69
CA SER A 333 -20.24 -47.17 16.03
C SER A 333 -20.03 -48.25 17.09
N GLN A 334 -21.05 -48.55 17.91
CA GLN A 334 -21.03 -49.61 18.93
C GLN A 334 -21.40 -50.99 18.38
N THR A 335 -21.84 -51.12 17.14
CA THR A 335 -22.21 -52.40 16.52
C THR A 335 -20.97 -53.22 16.13
N LYS A 336 -21.11 -54.55 16.07
CA LYS A 336 -20.01 -55.45 15.66
C LYS A 336 -19.51 -55.17 14.25
N SER A 337 -20.37 -54.69 13.37
CA SER A 337 -20.07 -54.30 11.99
C SER A 337 -19.27 -52.97 11.86
N ALA A 338 -19.24 -52.16 12.91
CA ALA A 338 -18.46 -50.90 12.92
C ALA A 338 -16.95 -51.13 12.73
N ARG A 339 -16.44 -52.31 13.10
CA ARG A 339 -15.02 -52.69 12.90
C ARG A 339 -14.60 -52.67 11.43
N PHE A 340 -15.55 -52.83 10.51
CA PHE A 340 -15.33 -52.79 9.06
C PHE A 340 -15.57 -51.41 8.43
N LEU A 341 -15.96 -50.39 9.23
CA LEU A 341 -16.33 -49.06 8.79
C LEU A 341 -15.63 -48.00 9.66
N PRO A 342 -14.31 -47.80 9.49
CA PRO A 342 -13.51 -46.86 10.33
C PRO A 342 -14.09 -45.44 10.37
N LYS A 343 -14.69 -44.99 9.25
CA LYS A 343 -15.36 -43.67 9.15
C LYS A 343 -16.52 -43.47 10.15
N LEU A 344 -17.12 -44.52 10.68
CA LEU A 344 -18.19 -44.36 11.67
C LEU A 344 -17.67 -43.90 13.03
N ALA A 345 -16.47 -44.33 13.42
CA ALA A 345 -15.85 -43.90 14.67
C ALA A 345 -15.45 -42.42 14.58
N GLU A 346 -14.87 -42.01 13.45
CA GLU A 346 -14.55 -40.60 13.16
C GLU A 346 -15.81 -39.74 13.17
N GLN A 347 -16.86 -40.11 12.46
CA GLN A 347 -18.13 -39.37 12.45
C GLN A 347 -18.77 -39.29 13.85
N SER A 348 -18.68 -40.34 14.67
CA SER A 348 -19.19 -40.28 16.05
C SER A 348 -18.37 -39.29 16.90
N ALA A 349 -17.05 -39.23 16.73
CA ALA A 349 -16.19 -38.26 17.41
C ALA A 349 -16.50 -36.83 16.98
N GLU A 350 -16.66 -36.59 15.65
CA GLU A 350 -17.05 -35.27 15.10
C GLU A 350 -18.40 -34.82 15.70
N TRP A 351 -19.43 -35.66 15.70
CA TRP A 351 -20.71 -35.26 16.23
C TRP A 351 -20.70 -35.06 17.75
N ARG A 352 -19.81 -35.75 18.49
CA ARG A 352 -19.58 -35.51 19.90
C ARG A 352 -18.97 -34.14 20.13
N HIS A 353 -17.98 -33.76 19.30
CA HIS A 353 -17.40 -32.43 19.35
C HIS A 353 -18.46 -31.36 19.06
N VAL A 354 -19.25 -31.54 18.00
CA VAL A 354 -20.34 -30.61 17.65
C VAL A 354 -21.31 -30.43 18.82
N GLN A 355 -21.69 -31.52 19.52
CA GLN A 355 -22.57 -31.43 20.68
C GLN A 355 -21.94 -30.67 21.85
N ALA A 356 -20.65 -30.86 22.12
CA ALA A 356 -19.94 -30.13 23.15
C ALA A 356 -19.89 -28.61 22.83
N GLU A 357 -19.59 -28.23 21.58
CA GLU A 357 -19.57 -26.85 21.13
C GLU A 357 -20.96 -26.17 21.19
N LEU A 358 -22.01 -26.91 20.85
CA LEU A 358 -23.39 -26.43 20.99
C LEU A 358 -23.79 -26.16 22.43
N GLN A 359 -23.35 -27.04 23.37
CA GLN A 359 -23.53 -26.83 24.81
C GLN A 359 -22.73 -25.65 25.34
N ALA A 360 -21.59 -25.34 24.71
CA ALA A 360 -20.79 -24.17 25.00
C ALA A 360 -21.34 -22.86 24.36
N GLY A 361 -22.55 -22.89 23.75
CA GLY A 361 -23.22 -21.73 23.18
C GLY A 361 -22.89 -21.43 21.73
N LYS A 362 -22.05 -22.23 21.05
CA LYS A 362 -21.80 -22.08 19.63
C LYS A 362 -23.02 -22.44 18.80
N LYS A 363 -23.12 -21.86 17.58
CA LYS A 363 -24.26 -22.08 16.67
C LYS A 363 -23.89 -22.98 15.48
N LEU A 364 -24.90 -23.61 14.91
CA LEU A 364 -24.78 -24.26 13.60
C LEU A 364 -25.20 -23.27 12.52
N VAL A 365 -24.42 -23.21 11.45
CA VAL A 365 -24.71 -22.42 10.27
C VAL A 365 -24.73 -23.29 9.03
N LYS A 366 -25.43 -22.85 8.01
CA LYS A 366 -25.34 -23.41 6.66
C LYS A 366 -24.44 -22.51 5.82
N LEU A 367 -23.47 -23.11 5.18
CA LEU A 367 -22.38 -22.39 4.50
C LEU A 367 -22.29 -22.82 3.04
N PHE A 368 -22.10 -21.82 2.18
CA PHE A 368 -21.58 -21.97 0.82
C PHE A 368 -20.28 -21.16 0.71
N TYR A 369 -19.27 -21.76 0.13
CA TYR A 369 -18.01 -21.08 -0.18
C TYR A 369 -17.73 -21.25 -1.66
N GLY A 370 -17.66 -20.12 -2.38
CA GLY A 370 -17.46 -20.09 -3.83
C GLY A 370 -16.39 -19.11 -4.25
N LEU A 371 -15.93 -19.28 -5.46
CA LEU A 371 -15.00 -18.37 -6.13
C LEU A 371 -15.45 -18.20 -7.57
N THR A 372 -15.53 -16.94 -8.02
CA THR A 372 -15.76 -16.58 -9.41
C THR A 372 -14.50 -15.95 -9.97
N SER A 373 -14.01 -16.46 -11.10
CA SER A 373 -12.88 -15.87 -11.84
C SER A 373 -13.37 -15.16 -13.10
N ILE A 374 -12.74 -14.05 -13.44
CA ILE A 374 -13.07 -13.24 -14.61
C ILE A 374 -11.80 -13.16 -15.48
N SER A 375 -11.77 -13.90 -16.56
CA SER A 375 -10.60 -14.02 -17.43
C SER A 375 -10.88 -13.39 -18.79
N PRO A 376 -9.89 -12.78 -19.47
CA PRO A 376 -10.05 -12.46 -20.89
C PRO A 376 -10.46 -13.70 -21.69
N LEU A 377 -11.33 -13.53 -22.68
CA LEU A 377 -11.85 -14.64 -23.48
C LEU A 377 -10.68 -15.43 -24.12
N GLY A 378 -10.73 -16.74 -23.96
CA GLY A 378 -9.70 -17.67 -24.45
C GLY A 378 -8.57 -17.97 -23.42
N GLN A 379 -8.49 -17.25 -22.30
CA GLN A 379 -7.49 -17.51 -21.25
C GLN A 379 -8.06 -18.30 -20.06
N GLY A 380 -9.37 -18.53 -19.99
CA GLY A 380 -10.05 -19.16 -18.86
C GLY A 380 -9.45 -20.51 -18.46
N ASP A 381 -9.13 -21.41 -19.40
CA ASP A 381 -8.57 -22.73 -19.10
C ASP A 381 -7.17 -22.67 -18.49
N ALA A 382 -6.35 -21.68 -18.87
CA ALA A 382 -5.04 -21.48 -18.29
C ALA A 382 -5.13 -20.93 -16.87
N HIS A 383 -6.01 -19.95 -16.66
CA HIS A 383 -6.24 -19.34 -15.36
C HIS A 383 -6.88 -20.30 -14.37
N GLU A 384 -7.84 -21.11 -14.80
CA GLU A 384 -8.46 -22.17 -13.97
C GLU A 384 -7.41 -23.12 -13.37
N ARG A 385 -6.45 -23.57 -14.18
CA ARG A 385 -5.38 -24.47 -13.69
C ARG A 385 -4.56 -23.82 -12.59
N ILE A 386 -4.25 -22.52 -12.72
CA ILE A 386 -3.50 -21.78 -11.70
C ILE A 386 -4.36 -21.61 -10.44
N ILE A 387 -5.62 -21.21 -10.58
CA ILE A 387 -6.55 -21.03 -9.46
C ILE A 387 -6.72 -22.34 -8.66
N LYS A 388 -6.96 -23.45 -9.36
CA LYS A 388 -7.05 -24.78 -8.72
C LYS A 388 -5.74 -25.20 -8.05
N ALA A 389 -4.59 -24.83 -8.63
CA ALA A 389 -3.28 -25.09 -8.02
C ALA A 389 -3.06 -24.29 -6.72
N ILE A 390 -3.50 -23.03 -6.67
CA ILE A 390 -3.44 -22.19 -5.45
C ILE A 390 -4.22 -22.86 -4.31
N TYR A 391 -5.48 -23.22 -4.56
CA TYR A 391 -6.33 -23.84 -3.56
C TYR A 391 -5.80 -25.23 -3.15
N LYS A 392 -5.36 -26.03 -4.10
CA LYS A 392 -4.76 -27.34 -3.84
C LYS A 392 -3.48 -27.26 -3.02
N ALA A 393 -2.63 -26.25 -3.26
CA ALA A 393 -1.42 -26.01 -2.45
C ALA A 393 -1.76 -25.66 -0.99
N ALA A 394 -2.95 -25.09 -0.74
CA ALA A 394 -3.49 -24.85 0.59
C ALA A 394 -4.25 -26.05 1.16
N GLY A 395 -4.36 -27.16 0.43
CA GLY A 395 -5.11 -28.36 0.84
C GLY A 395 -6.62 -28.28 0.60
N TRP A 396 -7.09 -27.28 -0.15
CA TRP A 396 -8.48 -27.11 -0.53
C TRP A 396 -8.76 -27.72 -1.89
N ASP A 397 -9.97 -28.23 -2.10
CA ASP A 397 -10.41 -28.77 -3.40
C ASP A 397 -11.55 -27.94 -3.96
N LEU A 398 -11.35 -27.38 -5.16
CA LEU A 398 -12.35 -26.64 -5.91
C LEU A 398 -13.01 -27.55 -6.96
N ALA A 399 -14.34 -27.52 -6.99
CA ALA A 399 -15.14 -28.20 -8.00
C ALA A 399 -15.77 -27.18 -8.95
N ASP A 400 -15.83 -27.54 -10.23
CA ASP A 400 -16.54 -26.76 -11.25
C ASP A 400 -18.04 -26.88 -11.00
N GLU A 401 -18.73 -25.73 -10.96
CA GLU A 401 -20.18 -25.69 -10.78
C GLU A 401 -20.89 -25.71 -12.15
N ARG A 402 -20.83 -26.84 -12.83
CA ARG A 402 -21.50 -27.00 -14.13
C ARG A 402 -22.99 -26.76 -14.03
N PHE A 403 -23.54 -26.04 -15.01
CA PHE A 403 -24.95 -25.61 -15.10
C PHE A 403 -25.38 -24.59 -14.00
N LEU A 404 -24.49 -24.21 -13.09
CA LEU A 404 -24.78 -23.28 -12.00
C LEU A 404 -23.89 -22.00 -12.05
N GLN A 405 -23.36 -21.69 -13.22
CA GLN A 405 -22.44 -20.58 -13.39
C GLN A 405 -23.10 -19.22 -13.08
N LEU A 406 -24.35 -19.02 -13.54
CA LEU A 406 -25.10 -17.80 -13.25
C LEU A 406 -25.46 -17.68 -11.75
N GLN A 407 -25.75 -18.81 -11.08
CA GLN A 407 -25.93 -18.82 -9.64
C GLN A 407 -24.70 -18.31 -8.89
N GLY A 408 -23.50 -18.73 -9.34
CA GLY A 408 -22.25 -18.28 -8.76
C GLY A 408 -22.03 -16.77 -8.90
N LEU A 409 -22.32 -16.21 -10.07
CA LEU A 409 -22.26 -14.78 -10.27
C LEU A 409 -23.25 -14.03 -9.37
N VAL A 410 -24.49 -14.50 -9.29
CA VAL A 410 -25.53 -13.89 -8.43
C VAL A 410 -25.14 -13.98 -6.95
N ALA A 411 -24.43 -15.03 -6.52
CA ALA A 411 -23.96 -15.18 -5.15
C ALA A 411 -22.90 -14.12 -4.77
N ALA A 412 -22.21 -13.52 -5.75
CA ALA A 412 -21.28 -12.43 -5.50
C ALA A 412 -21.99 -11.08 -5.25
N PHE A 413 -23.25 -10.95 -5.61
CA PHE A 413 -23.99 -9.71 -5.36
C PHE A 413 -24.45 -9.63 -3.89
N PRO A 414 -24.15 -8.56 -3.16
CA PRO A 414 -24.57 -8.38 -1.78
C PRO A 414 -26.07 -8.55 -1.60
N LEU A 415 -26.51 -9.08 -0.47
CA LEU A 415 -27.93 -9.29 -0.09
C LEU A 415 -28.72 -10.26 -0.97
N SER A 416 -28.17 -10.78 -2.06
CA SER A 416 -28.84 -11.77 -2.91
C SER A 416 -29.21 -13.05 -2.16
N LEU A 417 -28.36 -13.45 -1.20
CA LEU A 417 -28.56 -14.66 -0.40
C LEU A 417 -29.87 -14.59 0.40
N ALA A 418 -30.16 -13.47 1.06
CA ALA A 418 -31.36 -13.26 1.85
C ALA A 418 -32.62 -13.11 0.99
N ASP A 419 -32.48 -12.78 -0.30
CA ASP A 419 -33.60 -12.53 -1.23
C ASP A 419 -34.05 -13.80 -1.98
N GLY A 420 -33.80 -15.00 -1.43
CA GLY A 420 -34.26 -16.28 -1.96
C GLY A 420 -33.17 -17.19 -2.50
N LEU A 421 -31.95 -16.69 -2.77
CA LEU A 421 -30.84 -17.53 -3.24
C LEU A 421 -30.48 -18.63 -2.23
N ALA A 422 -30.60 -18.35 -0.91
CA ALA A 422 -30.36 -19.34 0.15
C ALA A 422 -31.28 -20.56 0.03
N ASP A 423 -32.56 -20.36 -0.28
CA ASP A 423 -33.53 -21.45 -0.45
C ASP A 423 -33.22 -22.31 -1.67
N ASP A 424 -32.83 -21.67 -2.76
CA ASP A 424 -32.47 -22.38 -3.98
C ASP A 424 -31.15 -23.13 -3.81
N MET A 425 -30.16 -22.57 -3.14
CA MET A 425 -28.93 -23.30 -2.75
C MET A 425 -29.22 -24.48 -1.84
N ALA A 426 -30.20 -24.35 -0.93
CA ALA A 426 -30.61 -25.45 -0.06
C ALA A 426 -31.28 -26.57 -0.87
N ARG A 427 -32.19 -26.26 -1.80
CA ARG A 427 -32.84 -27.22 -2.72
C ARG A 427 -31.84 -27.97 -3.57
N LEU A 428 -30.81 -27.24 -4.08
CA LEU A 428 -29.72 -27.80 -4.86
C LEU A 428 -28.64 -28.50 -4.02
N LYS A 429 -28.82 -28.58 -2.68
CA LYS A 429 -27.89 -29.20 -1.72
C LYS A 429 -26.48 -28.60 -1.77
N ARG A 430 -26.36 -27.27 -2.04
CA ARG A 430 -25.09 -26.56 -2.08
C ARG A 430 -24.66 -26.04 -0.71
N LEU A 431 -25.58 -25.95 0.25
CA LEU A 431 -25.28 -25.51 1.61
C LEU A 431 -24.76 -26.67 2.47
N LYS A 432 -23.59 -26.49 3.07
CA LYS A 432 -22.98 -27.39 4.06
C LYS A 432 -23.31 -26.93 5.46
N THR A 433 -23.52 -27.84 6.42
CA THR A 433 -23.70 -27.50 7.82
C THR A 433 -22.35 -27.53 8.53
N MET A 434 -22.01 -26.49 9.27
CA MET A 434 -20.82 -26.45 10.11
C MET A 434 -21.03 -25.57 11.36
N LEU A 435 -20.06 -25.58 12.28
CA LEU A 435 -20.05 -24.68 13.42
C LEU A 435 -19.77 -23.25 12.98
N SER A 436 -20.39 -22.27 13.67
CA SER A 436 -20.17 -20.83 13.41
C SER A 436 -18.71 -20.42 13.57
N THR A 437 -17.99 -20.97 14.53
CA THR A 437 -16.55 -20.75 14.73
C THR A 437 -15.72 -21.26 13.55
N THR A 438 -16.02 -22.45 13.03
CA THR A 438 -15.34 -22.97 11.84
C THR A 438 -15.59 -22.08 10.63
N ALA A 439 -16.82 -21.58 10.46
CA ALA A 439 -17.15 -20.65 9.39
C ALA A 439 -16.38 -19.33 9.52
N ALA A 440 -16.19 -18.82 10.74
CA ALA A 440 -15.40 -17.63 11.01
C ALA A 440 -13.91 -17.80 10.62
N HIS A 441 -13.33 -18.97 10.92
CA HIS A 441 -11.94 -19.28 10.62
C HIS A 441 -11.62 -19.39 9.13
N ILE A 442 -12.62 -19.62 8.29
CA ILE A 442 -12.46 -19.71 6.83
C ILE A 442 -12.97 -18.47 6.09
N ALA A 443 -13.41 -17.45 6.80
CA ALA A 443 -13.93 -16.24 6.19
C ALA A 443 -12.85 -15.53 5.34
N PRO A 444 -13.13 -15.19 4.07
CA PRO A 444 -12.14 -14.62 3.15
C PRO A 444 -11.93 -13.12 3.43
N MET A 445 -11.44 -12.78 4.63
CA MET A 445 -11.26 -11.41 5.08
C MET A 445 -9.83 -10.88 4.86
N GLN A 446 -8.92 -11.71 4.36
CA GLN A 446 -7.52 -11.34 4.16
C GLN A 446 -7.29 -10.49 2.91
N GLY A 447 -6.29 -9.60 2.98
CA GLY A 447 -5.83 -8.79 1.86
C GLY A 447 -4.37 -8.40 1.98
N GLU A 448 -3.99 -7.33 1.32
CA GLU A 448 -2.68 -6.67 1.43
C GLU A 448 -2.85 -5.26 2.02
N TYR A 449 -1.73 -4.64 2.36
CA TYR A 449 -1.70 -3.25 2.81
C TYR A 449 -2.26 -2.32 1.73
N LEU A 450 -3.28 -1.53 2.07
CA LEU A 450 -3.97 -0.63 1.14
C LEU A 450 -3.27 0.73 0.98
N GLY A 451 -2.24 0.99 1.79
CA GLY A 451 -1.58 2.29 1.83
C GLY A 451 -2.11 3.21 2.92
N GLY A 452 -1.57 4.40 2.96
CA GLY A 452 -1.99 5.46 3.85
C GLY A 452 -2.97 6.44 3.19
N VAL A 453 -2.95 7.70 3.67
CA VAL A 453 -3.85 8.76 3.17
C VAL A 453 -3.13 9.81 2.32
N ILE A 454 -1.78 9.87 2.36
CA ILE A 454 -0.98 10.86 1.62
C ILE A 454 -0.32 10.17 0.41
N PRO A 455 -0.71 10.50 -0.83
CA PRO A 455 -0.31 9.77 -2.03
C PRO A 455 1.08 10.20 -2.55
N HIS A 456 2.16 9.83 -1.82
CA HIS A 456 3.53 10.12 -2.24
C HIS A 456 4.15 8.99 -3.06
N LEU A 457 4.78 8.01 -2.44
CA LEU A 457 5.44 6.89 -3.12
C LEU A 457 4.43 5.81 -3.51
N LEU A 458 4.28 5.53 -4.81
CA LEU A 458 3.33 4.54 -5.33
C LEU A 458 4.04 3.20 -5.56
N LEU A 459 3.55 2.17 -4.89
CA LEU A 459 4.08 0.81 -4.93
C LEU A 459 2.97 -0.19 -5.26
N VAL A 460 3.35 -1.42 -5.57
CA VAL A 460 2.42 -2.53 -5.80
C VAL A 460 2.78 -3.69 -4.87
N GLY A 461 1.82 -4.19 -4.11
CA GLY A 461 1.98 -5.35 -3.24
C GLY A 461 2.33 -6.62 -4.03
N ARG A 462 2.77 -7.66 -3.34
CA ARG A 462 3.17 -8.93 -3.98
C ARG A 462 2.02 -9.67 -4.66
N ARG A 463 0.78 -9.46 -4.16
CA ARG A 463 -0.46 -10.00 -4.75
C ARG A 463 -1.13 -9.05 -5.74
N GLY A 464 -0.54 -7.86 -5.90
CA GLY A 464 -0.96 -6.90 -6.90
C GLY A 464 -1.69 -5.66 -6.40
N GLN A 465 -1.92 -5.49 -5.09
CA GLN A 465 -2.56 -4.31 -4.54
C GLN A 465 -1.69 -3.06 -4.74
N PRO A 466 -2.07 -2.07 -5.58
CA PRO A 466 -1.40 -0.79 -5.60
C PRO A 466 -1.67 -0.05 -4.28
N PHE A 467 -0.65 0.61 -3.77
CA PHE A 467 -0.79 1.45 -2.59
C PHE A 467 0.23 2.59 -2.60
N TRP A 468 -0.07 3.66 -1.91
CA TRP A 468 0.91 4.72 -1.67
C TRP A 468 1.38 4.71 -0.23
N TRP A 469 2.57 5.27 -0.05
CA TRP A 469 3.19 5.43 1.24
C TRP A 469 3.81 6.83 1.36
N SER A 470 3.76 7.40 2.55
CA SER A 470 4.37 8.68 2.87
C SER A 470 5.00 8.66 4.27
N PRO A 471 6.22 9.20 4.44
CA PRO A 471 6.78 9.34 5.78
C PRO A 471 6.01 10.34 6.65
N PHE A 472 5.28 11.27 6.04
CA PHE A 472 4.53 12.33 6.71
C PHE A 472 3.19 11.89 7.30
N GLU A 473 2.84 10.62 7.19
CA GLU A 473 1.65 10.03 7.83
C GLU A 473 1.84 9.76 9.32
N ASN A 474 3.07 9.65 9.78
CA ASN A 474 3.37 9.46 11.19
C ASN A 474 3.09 10.77 11.97
N THR A 475 1.88 10.92 12.47
CA THR A 475 1.47 12.11 13.22
C THR A 475 1.98 12.11 14.67
N ALA A 476 2.23 10.95 15.25
CA ALA A 476 2.67 10.78 16.64
C ALA A 476 4.19 10.89 16.79
N GLY A 477 4.94 10.43 15.80
CA GLY A 477 6.40 10.36 15.78
C GLY A 477 7.08 11.39 14.90
N ASN A 478 8.25 11.04 14.41
CA ASN A 478 9.00 11.80 13.42
C ASN A 478 8.74 11.30 11.99
N HIS A 479 9.25 12.02 11.01
CA HIS A 479 9.09 11.68 9.59
C HIS A 479 10.37 11.12 8.97
N ASN A 480 11.39 10.85 9.80
CA ASN A 480 12.70 10.45 9.30
C ASN A 480 12.70 8.99 8.83
N ILE A 481 13.60 8.70 7.89
CA ILE A 481 13.63 7.44 7.16
C ILE A 481 15.06 6.88 7.16
N ALA A 482 15.22 5.66 7.61
CA ALA A 482 16.44 4.88 7.41
C ALA A 482 16.26 3.92 6.22
N ILE A 483 17.12 4.03 5.21
CA ILE A 483 17.02 3.22 3.97
C ILE A 483 18.27 2.37 3.83
N CYS A 484 18.10 1.09 3.54
CA CYS A 484 19.25 0.21 3.32
C CYS A 484 18.99 -0.81 2.22
N GLY A 485 20.04 -1.10 1.44
CA GLY A 485 19.96 -2.07 0.36
C GLY A 485 21.32 -2.38 -0.24
N LYS A 486 21.64 -3.69 -0.39
CA LYS A 486 22.91 -4.11 -1.00
C LYS A 486 23.10 -3.50 -2.40
N SER A 487 24.34 -3.38 -2.86
CA SER A 487 24.64 -2.97 -4.23
C SER A 487 23.84 -3.81 -5.23
N GLY A 488 23.20 -3.16 -6.20
CA GLY A 488 22.36 -3.78 -7.20
C GLY A 488 20.93 -4.16 -6.73
N SER A 489 20.50 -3.80 -5.51
CA SER A 489 19.16 -4.06 -5.00
C SER A 489 18.09 -3.12 -5.56
N GLY A 490 18.47 -2.04 -6.24
CA GLY A 490 17.58 -0.98 -6.70
C GLY A 490 17.53 0.25 -5.78
N LYS A 491 18.44 0.38 -4.79
CA LYS A 491 18.48 1.50 -3.82
C LYS A 491 18.44 2.87 -4.52
N SER A 492 19.37 3.16 -5.43
CA SER A 492 19.45 4.48 -6.10
C SER A 492 18.17 4.81 -6.89
N VAL A 493 17.57 3.81 -7.51
CA VAL A 493 16.28 3.97 -8.23
C VAL A 493 15.15 4.30 -7.25
N LEU A 494 15.07 3.63 -6.09
CA LEU A 494 14.10 3.93 -5.05
C LEU A 494 14.27 5.34 -4.50
N LEU A 495 15.53 5.77 -4.28
CA LEU A 495 15.82 7.12 -3.79
C LEU A 495 15.39 8.21 -4.79
N GLN A 496 15.68 8.00 -6.08
CA GLN A 496 15.26 8.92 -7.14
C GLN A 496 13.73 8.95 -7.29
N GLU A 497 13.06 7.79 -7.24
CA GLU A 497 11.60 7.73 -7.26
C GLU A 497 10.99 8.43 -6.03
N LEU A 498 11.56 8.26 -4.83
CA LEU A 498 11.09 8.94 -3.63
C LEU A 498 11.18 10.47 -3.77
N CYS A 499 12.30 10.96 -4.32
CA CYS A 499 12.48 12.40 -4.59
C CYS A 499 11.46 12.90 -5.63
N ALA A 500 11.31 12.21 -6.76
CA ALA A 500 10.37 12.58 -7.81
C ALA A 500 8.91 12.51 -7.33
N ALA A 501 8.56 11.49 -6.54
CA ALA A 501 7.24 11.31 -5.97
C ALA A 501 6.85 12.44 -5.02
N LEU A 502 7.78 12.88 -4.17
CA LEU A 502 7.59 14.00 -3.24
C LEU A 502 7.55 15.34 -3.99
N ARG A 503 8.46 15.56 -4.95
CA ARG A 503 8.47 16.76 -5.79
C ARG A 503 7.18 16.91 -6.58
N GLY A 504 6.72 15.83 -7.22
CA GLY A 504 5.46 15.83 -7.95
C GLY A 504 4.22 16.11 -7.09
N ALA A 505 4.33 15.97 -5.77
CA ALA A 505 3.32 16.37 -4.80
C ALA A 505 3.59 17.75 -4.15
N GLY A 506 4.52 18.55 -4.70
CA GLY A 506 4.81 19.91 -4.24
C GLY A 506 5.75 20.02 -3.05
N ALA A 507 6.44 18.93 -2.64
CA ALA A 507 7.43 19.00 -1.57
C ALA A 507 8.73 19.64 -2.05
N LYS A 508 9.54 20.21 -1.14
CA LYS A 508 10.91 20.63 -1.40
C LYS A 508 11.88 19.51 -1.07
N VAL A 509 12.82 19.23 -1.95
CA VAL A 509 13.77 18.12 -1.82
C VAL A 509 15.20 18.60 -1.95
N VAL A 510 16.02 18.25 -0.98
CA VAL A 510 17.47 18.43 -1.01
C VAL A 510 18.12 17.05 -0.92
N VAL A 511 19.07 16.78 -1.81
CA VAL A 511 19.82 15.52 -1.82
C VAL A 511 21.29 15.83 -1.62
N ILE A 512 21.96 15.05 -0.80
CA ILE A 512 23.41 15.00 -0.68
C ILE A 512 23.86 13.66 -1.27
N ASP A 513 24.55 13.72 -2.39
CA ASP A 513 24.97 12.57 -3.18
C ASP A 513 26.49 12.38 -3.12
N ASP A 514 26.93 11.11 -3.24
CA ASP A 514 28.35 10.74 -3.32
C ASP A 514 28.52 9.75 -4.48
N GLY A 515 28.70 10.26 -5.69
CA GLY A 515 28.90 9.44 -6.89
C GLY A 515 28.03 9.77 -8.08
N ARG A 516 27.49 10.99 -8.15
CA ARG A 516 26.76 11.58 -9.30
C ARG A 516 25.53 10.78 -9.73
N SER A 517 24.91 10.04 -8.80
CA SER A 517 23.77 9.19 -9.14
C SER A 517 22.51 10.00 -9.45
N PHE A 518 22.43 11.26 -9.00
CA PHE A 518 21.31 12.16 -9.23
C PHE A 518 21.54 13.24 -10.30
N GLU A 519 22.74 13.34 -10.87
CA GLU A 519 23.12 14.44 -11.76
C GLU A 519 22.14 14.62 -12.93
N HIS A 520 21.88 13.55 -13.69
CA HIS A 520 21.01 13.62 -14.85
C HIS A 520 19.54 13.78 -14.44
N SER A 521 19.11 13.03 -13.46
CA SER A 521 17.73 13.05 -12.98
C SER A 521 17.31 14.43 -12.46
N VAL A 522 18.14 15.12 -11.68
CA VAL A 522 17.80 16.45 -11.16
C VAL A 522 17.72 17.48 -12.28
N LYS A 523 18.64 17.42 -13.27
CA LYS A 523 18.63 18.31 -14.42
C LYS A 523 17.39 18.11 -15.29
N LEU A 524 17.00 16.87 -15.55
CA LEU A 524 15.79 16.55 -16.31
C LEU A 524 14.50 16.95 -15.58
N GLN A 525 14.52 17.00 -14.24
CA GLN A 525 13.39 17.46 -13.43
C GLN A 525 13.41 18.98 -13.16
N GLY A 526 14.29 19.75 -13.82
CA GLY A 526 14.39 21.20 -13.67
C GLY A 526 14.96 21.67 -12.33
N GLY A 527 15.66 20.78 -11.61
CA GLY A 527 16.32 21.09 -10.35
C GLY A 527 17.76 21.59 -10.55
N ARG A 528 18.40 21.92 -9.42
CA ARG A 528 19.75 22.46 -9.37
C ARG A 528 20.76 21.40 -8.94
N PHE A 529 21.81 21.20 -9.72
CA PHE A 529 22.96 20.37 -9.38
C PHE A 529 24.13 21.24 -8.95
N VAL A 530 24.66 21.00 -7.76
CA VAL A 530 25.75 21.80 -7.17
C VAL A 530 26.89 20.87 -6.79
N GLU A 531 28.04 21.10 -7.41
CA GLU A 531 29.25 20.31 -7.17
C GLU A 531 30.18 21.06 -6.22
N PHE A 532 30.59 20.40 -5.14
CA PHE A 532 31.56 20.89 -4.19
C PHE A 532 32.98 20.47 -4.57
N THR A 533 33.71 21.40 -5.15
CA THR A 533 35.16 21.25 -5.42
C THR A 533 35.94 22.29 -4.62
N LEU A 534 37.24 22.13 -4.43
CA LEU A 534 38.05 23.16 -3.75
C LEU A 534 38.02 24.51 -4.45
N ALA A 535 37.68 24.55 -5.73
CA ALA A 535 37.60 25.73 -6.55
C ALA A 535 36.20 26.34 -6.66
N SER A 536 35.20 25.74 -6.04
CA SER A 536 33.78 26.10 -6.24
C SER A 536 33.40 27.49 -5.73
N GLY A 537 34.21 28.12 -4.88
CA GLY A 537 34.02 29.53 -4.45
C GLY A 537 32.75 29.78 -3.62
N PHE A 538 32.06 28.76 -3.15
CA PHE A 538 30.85 28.88 -2.32
C PHE A 538 31.22 29.07 -0.85
N SER A 539 30.65 30.09 -0.21
CA SER A 539 30.74 30.25 1.24
C SER A 539 29.56 29.64 1.96
N LEU A 540 29.83 28.84 2.97
CA LEU A 540 28.89 28.18 3.88
C LEU A 540 29.02 28.72 5.30
N ASN A 541 29.35 30.01 5.46
CA ASN A 541 29.47 30.60 6.79
C ASN A 541 28.17 30.46 7.60
N PRO A 542 28.15 29.65 8.70
CA PRO A 542 26.92 29.32 9.42
C PRO A 542 26.29 30.54 10.12
N PHE A 543 27.06 31.53 10.54
CA PHE A 543 26.51 32.73 11.17
C PHE A 543 25.61 33.53 10.24
N SER A 544 26.04 33.69 9.01
CA SER A 544 25.29 34.46 7.99
C SER A 544 24.03 33.76 7.48
N MET A 545 23.80 32.51 7.85
CA MET A 545 22.58 31.76 7.53
C MET A 545 21.46 32.02 8.54
N VAL A 546 21.78 32.49 9.74
CA VAL A 546 20.81 32.78 10.81
C VAL A 546 20.00 34.03 10.47
N ASP A 547 18.70 33.98 10.75
CA ASP A 547 17.82 35.15 10.66
C ASP A 547 17.95 36.01 11.93
N ASP A 548 18.62 37.16 11.85
CA ASP A 548 18.88 38.05 12.99
C ASP A 548 17.59 38.50 13.69
N ALA A 549 16.58 38.91 12.93
CA ALA A 549 15.33 39.41 13.50
C ALA A 549 14.65 38.32 14.31
N ARG A 550 14.56 37.12 13.74
CA ARG A 550 13.97 35.98 14.41
C ARG A 550 14.78 35.49 15.61
N ALA A 551 16.10 35.51 15.53
CA ALA A 551 16.97 35.11 16.63
C ALA A 551 16.84 36.04 17.86
N HIS A 552 16.39 37.30 17.68
CA HIS A 552 16.08 38.23 18.74
C HIS A 552 14.67 38.00 19.37
N GLU A 553 13.71 37.55 18.58
CA GLU A 553 12.32 37.35 18.97
C GLU A 553 12.01 35.97 19.53
N ASP A 554 12.67 34.91 19.00
CA ASP A 554 12.43 33.49 19.30
C ASP A 554 13.69 32.86 19.91
N GLU A 555 13.67 32.73 21.25
CA GLU A 555 14.81 32.19 22.00
C GLU A 555 15.08 30.72 21.68
N ASP A 556 14.04 29.91 21.45
CA ASP A 556 14.19 28.50 21.07
C ASP A 556 14.88 28.38 19.71
N TYR A 557 14.48 29.22 18.73
CA TYR A 557 15.13 29.26 17.43
C TYR A 557 16.61 29.63 17.54
N ARG A 558 16.94 30.65 18.38
CA ARG A 558 18.33 31.08 18.63
C ARG A 558 19.16 29.96 19.24
N LEU A 559 18.62 29.25 20.25
CA LEU A 559 19.31 28.16 20.93
C LEU A 559 19.55 26.97 19.98
N ASP A 560 18.57 26.63 19.16
CA ASP A 560 18.70 25.57 18.15
C ASP A 560 19.79 25.94 17.10
N CYS A 561 19.82 27.19 16.62
CA CYS A 561 20.88 27.69 15.72
C CYS A 561 22.26 27.60 16.36
N PHE A 562 22.39 28.05 17.61
CA PHE A 562 23.67 28.03 18.33
C PHE A 562 24.14 26.59 18.59
N ALA A 563 23.27 25.67 18.96
CA ALA A 563 23.62 24.27 19.13
C ALA A 563 24.25 23.70 17.83
N MET A 564 23.65 24.01 16.67
CA MET A 564 24.18 23.55 15.39
C MET A 564 25.49 24.23 15.00
N ILE A 565 25.63 25.55 15.21
CA ILE A 565 26.89 26.29 14.94
C ILE A 565 28.03 25.77 15.84
N LYS A 566 27.77 25.56 17.14
CA LYS A 566 28.74 24.98 18.08
C LYS A 566 29.17 23.58 17.66
N ALA A 567 28.26 22.75 17.16
CA ALA A 567 28.59 21.43 16.64
C ALA A 567 29.45 21.51 15.37
N ILE A 568 29.18 22.46 14.45
CA ILE A 568 30.02 22.71 13.26
C ILE A 568 31.43 23.12 13.68
N VAL A 569 31.57 24.07 14.62
CA VAL A 569 32.86 24.51 15.12
C VAL A 569 33.59 23.38 15.87
N GLY A 570 32.86 22.59 16.64
CA GLY A 570 33.38 21.36 17.29
C GLY A 570 33.89 20.34 16.29
N GLN A 571 33.20 20.16 15.17
CA GLN A 571 33.62 19.26 14.07
C GLN A 571 34.86 19.81 13.34
N MET A 572 34.99 21.12 13.17
CA MET A 572 36.21 21.76 12.63
C MET A 572 37.40 21.52 13.55
N ALA A 573 37.21 21.67 14.87
CA ALA A 573 38.29 21.56 15.87
C ALA A 573 38.70 20.11 16.15
N ARG A 574 37.74 19.19 16.13
CA ARG A 574 37.92 17.75 16.46
C ARG A 574 37.17 16.85 15.49
N PRO A 575 37.66 16.68 14.25
CA PRO A 575 36.94 15.94 13.22
C PRO A 575 36.78 14.43 13.54
N GLY A 576 37.68 13.85 14.33
CA GLY A 576 37.67 12.41 14.64
C GLY A 576 37.03 12.02 15.98
N THR A 577 36.86 12.97 16.90
CA THR A 577 36.41 12.71 18.29
C THR A 577 35.50 13.84 18.78
N ALA A 578 34.61 13.56 19.74
CA ALA A 578 33.85 14.62 20.37
C ALA A 578 34.76 15.54 21.20
N PRO A 579 34.55 16.87 21.18
CA PRO A 579 35.23 17.77 22.09
C PRO A 579 34.96 17.39 23.55
N SER A 580 35.98 17.54 24.42
CA SER A 580 35.81 17.36 25.86
C SER A 580 34.87 18.41 26.44
N ASP A 581 34.35 18.21 27.65
CA ASP A 581 33.45 19.17 28.31
C ASP A 581 34.06 20.57 28.48
N THR A 582 35.38 20.64 28.72
CA THR A 582 36.12 21.91 28.79
C THR A 582 36.15 22.58 27.40
N GLU A 583 36.45 21.84 26.35
CA GLU A 583 36.48 22.34 24.98
C GLU A 583 35.10 22.80 24.52
N ARG A 584 34.03 22.00 24.85
CA ARG A 584 32.63 22.43 24.55
C ARG A 584 32.30 23.75 25.24
N GLY A 585 32.67 23.93 26.52
CA GLY A 585 32.44 25.18 27.23
C GLY A 585 33.23 26.37 26.67
N LEU A 586 34.42 26.15 26.11
CA LEU A 586 35.22 27.18 25.42
C LEU A 586 34.58 27.53 24.07
N ILE A 587 34.15 26.55 23.27
CA ILE A 587 33.44 26.76 22.00
C ILE A 587 32.13 27.50 22.24
N ASP A 588 31.37 27.11 23.27
CA ASP A 588 30.11 27.75 23.65
C ASP A 588 30.30 29.24 23.94
N ARG A 589 31.25 29.58 24.79
CA ARG A 589 31.57 31.01 25.09
C ARG A 589 32.05 31.77 23.87
N ALA A 590 32.93 31.19 23.04
CA ALA A 590 33.45 31.85 21.87
C ALA A 590 32.37 32.14 20.84
N VAL A 591 31.51 31.14 20.52
CA VAL A 591 30.38 31.31 19.58
C VAL A 591 29.38 32.35 20.10
N THR A 592 29.01 32.28 21.37
CA THR A 592 28.07 33.22 21.97
C THR A 592 28.62 34.66 21.98
N ALA A 593 29.86 34.87 22.44
CA ALA A 593 30.49 36.19 22.44
C ALA A 593 30.65 36.77 21.03
N THR A 594 31.03 35.92 20.06
CA THR A 594 31.15 36.34 18.67
C THR A 594 29.79 36.78 18.09
N TRP A 595 28.72 36.05 18.38
CA TRP A 595 27.36 36.43 17.97
C TRP A 595 26.90 37.76 18.64
N GLU A 596 27.10 37.90 19.95
CA GLU A 596 26.73 39.13 20.68
C GLU A 596 27.45 40.37 20.12
N ALA A 597 28.67 40.22 19.63
CA ALA A 597 29.45 41.32 19.07
C ALA A 597 29.09 41.63 17.64
N LEU A 598 28.80 40.66 16.78
CA LEU A 598 28.77 40.80 15.32
C LEU A 598 27.48 40.29 14.67
N GLY A 599 26.60 39.60 15.40
CA GLY A 599 25.36 38.99 14.88
C GLY A 599 25.62 38.05 13.69
N SER A 600 24.77 38.11 12.68
CA SER A 600 24.93 37.37 11.43
C SER A 600 26.13 37.79 10.57
N GLY A 601 26.80 38.90 10.92
CA GLY A 601 28.05 39.32 10.32
C GLY A 601 29.30 38.58 10.81
N ALA A 602 29.15 37.77 11.87
CA ALA A 602 30.23 36.94 12.43
C ALA A 602 30.74 35.85 11.44
N SER A 603 31.94 35.38 11.68
CA SER A 603 32.59 34.36 10.87
C SER A 603 33.38 33.37 11.74
N VAL A 604 33.86 32.30 11.12
CA VAL A 604 34.75 31.31 11.79
C VAL A 604 36.07 31.99 12.22
N ASP A 605 36.54 33.01 11.48
CA ASP A 605 37.71 33.81 11.85
C ASP A 605 37.52 34.50 13.23
N ASP A 606 36.33 35.06 13.48
CA ASP A 606 36.01 35.75 14.72
C ASP A 606 35.93 34.78 15.92
N VAL A 607 35.42 33.56 15.69
CA VAL A 607 35.44 32.49 16.70
C VAL A 607 36.88 32.06 17.00
N ALA A 608 37.74 31.91 15.97
CA ALA A 608 39.15 31.61 16.18
C ALA A 608 39.85 32.70 17.02
N HIS A 609 39.52 33.95 16.76
CA HIS A 609 40.04 35.12 17.49
C HIS A 609 39.60 35.07 18.97
N ALA A 610 38.33 34.81 19.22
CA ALA A 610 37.77 34.67 20.57
C ALA A 610 38.41 33.52 21.36
N LEU A 611 38.61 32.37 20.69
CA LEU A 611 39.31 31.22 21.27
C LEU A 611 40.80 31.50 21.57
N HIS A 612 41.50 32.18 20.64
CA HIS A 612 42.90 32.54 20.80
C HIS A 612 43.13 33.56 21.96
N GLY A 613 42.17 34.49 22.13
CA GLY A 613 42.16 35.46 23.22
C GLY A 613 41.82 34.87 24.63
N SER A 614 41.48 33.60 24.66
CA SER A 614 41.22 32.89 25.93
C SER A 614 42.52 32.69 26.74
N GLU A 615 42.43 32.86 28.07
CA GLU A 615 43.55 32.56 28.97
C GLU A 615 43.93 31.05 28.99
N SER A 616 43.04 30.18 28.54
CA SER A 616 43.18 28.73 28.53
C SER A 616 44.09 28.25 27.40
N GLU A 617 45.00 27.32 27.71
CA GLU A 617 45.83 26.61 26.72
C GLU A 617 44.94 25.84 25.75
N ALA A 618 43.91 25.16 26.25
CA ALA A 618 42.91 24.45 25.43
C ALA A 618 42.17 25.37 24.44
N GLY A 619 41.94 26.67 24.79
CA GLY A 619 41.37 27.63 23.84
C GLY A 619 42.30 27.95 22.68
N ARG A 620 43.61 28.10 22.95
CA ARG A 620 44.60 28.33 21.91
C ARG A 620 44.79 27.12 21.01
N ASP A 621 44.72 25.94 21.59
CA ASP A 621 44.76 24.68 20.80
C ASP A 621 43.54 24.55 19.87
N LEU A 622 42.34 24.85 20.37
CA LEU A 622 41.14 24.89 19.54
C LEU A 622 41.25 25.94 18.41
N ALA A 623 41.74 27.16 18.71
CA ALA A 623 41.96 28.18 17.69
C ALA A 623 42.93 27.70 16.59
N THR A 624 43.99 26.98 16.98
CA THR A 624 44.96 26.38 16.03
C THR A 624 44.29 25.28 15.21
N ALA A 625 43.46 24.44 15.84
CA ALA A 625 42.76 23.34 15.17
C ALA A 625 41.75 23.84 14.12
N ILE A 626 41.05 24.96 14.35
CA ILE A 626 40.11 25.53 13.38
C ILE A 626 40.76 26.43 12.31
N ALA A 627 42.04 26.77 12.46
CA ALA A 627 42.77 27.65 11.53
C ALA A 627 42.71 27.23 10.04
N PRO A 628 42.72 25.94 9.66
CA PRO A 628 42.51 25.51 8.28
C PRO A 628 41.19 26.01 7.64
N PHE A 629 40.14 26.25 8.43
CA PHE A 629 38.82 26.71 8.01
C PHE A 629 38.68 28.24 8.04
N CYS A 630 39.67 28.96 8.57
CA CYS A 630 39.73 30.42 8.61
C CYS A 630 40.24 30.98 7.30
N ARG A 631 40.05 32.29 7.08
CA ARG A 631 40.54 33.04 5.91
C ARG A 631 42.06 32.88 5.78
N GLY A 632 42.53 32.42 4.61
CA GLY A 632 43.92 32.10 4.37
C GLY A 632 44.34 30.65 4.70
N GLY A 633 43.48 29.88 5.39
CA GLY A 633 43.66 28.45 5.58
C GLY A 633 43.23 27.64 4.34
N SER A 634 43.58 26.34 4.32
CA SER A 634 43.36 25.45 3.18
C SER A 634 41.89 25.33 2.76
N TYR A 635 40.95 25.48 3.70
CA TYR A 635 39.50 25.37 3.51
C TYR A 635 38.74 26.67 3.75
N GLY A 636 39.45 27.81 3.96
CA GLY A 636 38.81 29.06 4.30
C GLY A 636 37.90 29.61 3.22
N GLY A 637 38.07 29.25 1.98
CA GLY A 637 37.17 29.60 0.88
C GLY A 637 35.72 29.14 1.10
N PHE A 638 35.49 28.03 1.85
CA PHE A 638 34.16 27.53 2.16
C PHE A 638 33.45 28.27 3.30
N PHE A 639 34.16 29.04 4.13
CA PHE A 639 33.60 29.64 5.35
C PHE A 639 33.85 31.15 5.47
N ALA A 640 34.58 31.74 4.56
CA ALA A 640 34.86 33.17 4.54
C ALA A 640 33.72 33.99 3.92
N GLY A 641 33.37 35.12 4.55
CA GLY A 641 32.36 36.02 4.06
C GLY A 641 30.91 35.60 4.36
N LYS A 642 29.95 36.12 3.61
CA LYS A 642 28.55 35.73 3.73
C LYS A 642 28.30 34.44 2.95
N ALA A 643 27.40 33.62 3.45
CA ALA A 643 26.91 32.45 2.71
C ALA A 643 26.41 32.89 1.34
N SER A 644 27.01 32.33 0.29
CA SER A 644 26.75 32.69 -1.11
C SER A 644 25.64 31.88 -1.75
N PHE A 645 24.99 31.02 -0.98
CA PHE A 645 24.02 30.08 -1.47
C PHE A 645 22.71 30.17 -0.68
N ALA A 646 21.59 30.28 -1.38
CA ALA A 646 20.25 30.16 -0.80
C ALA A 646 19.56 28.93 -1.41
N LEU A 647 18.81 28.20 -0.60
CA LEU A 647 17.98 27.06 -1.03
C LEU A 647 16.60 27.59 -1.47
N ASP A 648 16.57 28.31 -2.60
CA ASP A 648 15.33 28.83 -3.17
C ASP A 648 14.68 27.84 -4.15
N ASP A 649 15.49 26.96 -4.73
CA ASP A 649 15.04 25.92 -5.63
C ASP A 649 14.28 24.83 -4.87
N ASP A 650 13.26 24.30 -5.51
CA ASP A 650 12.46 23.22 -4.90
C ASP A 650 13.12 21.85 -4.97
N PHE A 651 14.10 21.66 -5.86
CA PHE A 651 14.89 20.44 -5.96
C PHE A 651 16.38 20.79 -6.13
N THR A 652 17.19 20.47 -5.14
CA THR A 652 18.63 20.73 -5.14
C THR A 652 19.40 19.46 -4.82
N VAL A 653 20.45 19.18 -5.58
CA VAL A 653 21.37 18.07 -5.33
C VAL A 653 22.77 18.63 -5.10
N PHE A 654 23.38 18.25 -3.98
CA PHE A 654 24.76 18.54 -3.63
C PHE A 654 25.62 17.33 -3.87
N GLU A 655 26.61 17.43 -4.76
CA GLU A 655 27.55 16.37 -5.08
C GLU A 655 28.84 16.54 -4.26
N MET A 656 29.22 15.50 -3.52
CA MET A 656 30.29 15.51 -2.54
C MET A 656 31.48 14.61 -2.90
N SER A 657 31.48 13.92 -4.04
CA SER A 657 32.51 12.93 -4.39
C SER A 657 33.92 13.52 -4.47
N ASP A 658 34.07 14.76 -4.93
CA ASP A 658 35.39 15.43 -5.00
C ASP A 658 36.00 15.70 -3.62
N LEU A 659 35.18 15.69 -2.56
CA LEU A 659 35.64 15.85 -1.18
C LEU A 659 35.90 14.49 -0.49
N ALA A 660 35.69 13.37 -1.16
CA ALA A 660 35.80 12.02 -0.57
C ALA A 660 37.20 11.74 0.02
N SER A 661 38.27 12.29 -0.60
CA SER A 661 39.66 12.16 -0.10
C SER A 661 39.99 13.06 1.11
N ARG A 662 39.04 13.94 1.52
CA ARG A 662 39.18 14.92 2.61
C ARG A 662 38.03 14.77 3.59
N GLU A 663 38.04 13.65 4.32
CA GLU A 663 36.93 13.29 5.22
C GLU A 663 36.58 14.39 6.22
N GLU A 664 37.58 15.12 6.74
CA GLU A 664 37.41 16.23 7.68
C GLU A 664 36.60 17.38 7.06
N LEU A 665 37.00 17.87 5.89
CA LEU A 665 36.29 18.92 5.18
C LEU A 665 34.88 18.48 4.77
N ARG A 666 34.76 17.24 4.26
CA ARG A 666 33.49 16.69 3.83
C ARG A 666 32.46 16.68 4.95
N SER A 667 32.84 16.26 6.14
CA SER A 667 31.95 16.19 7.31
C SER A 667 31.53 17.59 7.81
N VAL A 668 32.42 18.58 7.76
CA VAL A 668 32.11 19.98 8.11
C VAL A 668 31.17 20.61 7.06
N VAL A 669 31.44 20.41 5.76
CA VAL A 669 30.58 20.88 4.66
C VAL A 669 29.20 20.26 4.75
N LEU A 670 29.12 18.95 5.04
CA LEU A 670 27.85 18.25 5.28
C LEU A 670 27.04 18.94 6.39
N SER A 671 27.67 19.17 7.55
CA SER A 671 27.01 19.84 8.69
C SER A 671 26.52 21.23 8.32
N ALA A 672 27.28 21.99 7.54
CA ALA A 672 26.90 23.32 7.08
C ALA A 672 25.72 23.26 6.08
N ILE A 673 25.68 22.28 5.17
CA ILE A 673 24.53 22.04 4.25
C ILE A 673 23.28 21.65 5.03
N MET A 674 23.40 20.75 5.99
CA MET A 674 22.30 20.36 6.87
C MET A 674 21.78 21.57 7.64
N PHE A 675 22.66 22.41 8.18
CA PHE A 675 22.26 23.64 8.86
C PHE A 675 21.53 24.62 7.91
N MET A 676 22.05 24.81 6.70
CA MET A 676 21.40 25.61 5.65
C MET A 676 20.01 25.08 5.31
N THR A 677 19.87 23.76 5.18
CA THR A 677 18.57 23.09 4.93
C THR A 677 17.61 23.32 6.09
N SER A 678 18.08 23.22 7.32
CA SER A 678 17.29 23.54 8.53
C SER A 678 16.79 24.99 8.49
N GLN A 679 17.65 25.97 8.13
CA GLN A 679 17.25 27.37 8.01
C GLN A 679 16.20 27.56 6.87
N ALA A 680 16.34 26.89 5.74
CA ALA A 680 15.35 26.93 4.67
C ALA A 680 14.01 26.34 5.11
N MET A 681 14.02 25.28 5.92
CA MET A 681 12.80 24.72 6.51
C MET A 681 12.08 25.71 7.42
N THR A 682 12.81 26.46 8.24
CA THR A 682 12.21 27.41 9.19
C THR A 682 11.57 28.60 8.50
N ARG A 683 12.06 29.02 7.34
CA ARG A 683 11.53 30.13 6.53
C ARG A 683 10.32 29.76 5.69
N SER A 684 10.13 28.47 5.40
CA SER A 684 9.04 27.99 4.55
C SER A 684 7.80 27.57 5.35
N SER A 685 6.63 27.56 4.70
CA SER A 685 5.38 27.12 5.31
C SER A 685 5.49 25.69 5.88
N ARG A 686 4.93 25.44 7.08
CA ARG A 686 4.85 24.10 7.67
C ARG A 686 3.97 23.12 6.85
N ALA A 687 3.04 23.65 6.05
CA ALA A 687 2.21 22.86 5.16
C ALA A 687 3.00 22.22 4.02
N THR A 688 4.02 22.94 3.50
CA THR A 688 4.93 22.40 2.49
C THR A 688 5.81 21.34 3.11
N LYS A 689 5.80 20.11 2.58
CA LYS A 689 6.67 19.03 3.03
C LYS A 689 8.09 19.22 2.53
N LYS A 690 9.08 18.79 3.30
CA LYS A 690 10.50 18.96 2.98
C LYS A 690 11.24 17.67 3.25
N LEU A 691 12.15 17.30 2.36
CA LEU A 691 13.02 16.14 2.52
C LEU A 691 14.48 16.57 2.38
N LEU A 692 15.31 16.20 3.34
CA LEU A 692 16.76 16.08 3.16
C LEU A 692 17.12 14.61 3.03
N LEU A 693 17.70 14.21 1.89
CA LEU A 693 18.16 12.86 1.65
C LEU A 693 19.69 12.84 1.59
N ILE A 694 20.31 11.92 2.35
CA ILE A 694 21.76 11.71 2.35
C ILE A 694 22.01 10.29 1.86
N ASP A 695 22.61 10.15 0.68
CA ASP A 695 23.08 8.84 0.18
C ASP A 695 24.46 8.51 0.77
N GLU A 696 24.77 7.23 0.95
CA GLU A 696 25.99 6.72 1.62
C GLU A 696 26.25 7.38 3.00
N ALA A 697 25.19 7.57 3.78
CA ALA A 697 25.19 8.33 5.04
C ALA A 697 26.25 7.86 6.05
N TRP A 698 26.57 6.57 6.10
CA TRP A 698 27.59 6.01 7.00
C TRP A 698 28.99 6.58 6.76
N ALA A 699 29.30 6.96 5.50
CA ALA A 699 30.58 7.52 5.13
C ALA A 699 30.64 9.03 5.41
N MET A 700 29.49 9.70 5.38
CA MET A 700 29.36 11.14 5.55
C MET A 700 29.14 11.54 7.00
N LEU A 701 28.31 10.80 7.75
CA LEU A 701 27.96 11.09 9.14
C LEU A 701 29.03 10.57 10.13
N LYS A 702 30.31 10.86 9.82
CA LYS A 702 31.46 10.57 10.68
C LYS A 702 31.86 11.80 11.49
N GLY A 703 32.40 11.56 12.68
CA GLY A 703 32.95 12.59 13.56
C GLY A 703 32.23 12.67 14.88
N GLY A 704 32.95 13.15 15.90
CA GLY A 704 32.53 13.08 17.30
C GLY A 704 31.32 13.96 17.64
N SER A 705 31.08 15.07 16.93
CA SER A 705 29.94 15.94 17.13
C SER A 705 28.73 15.62 16.23
N MET A 706 28.87 14.67 15.32
CA MET A 706 27.85 14.41 14.31
C MET A 706 26.58 13.77 14.88
N GLY A 707 26.70 12.97 15.95
CA GLY A 707 25.54 12.38 16.62
C GLY A 707 24.61 13.46 17.18
N GLU A 708 25.13 14.36 17.99
CA GLU A 708 24.38 15.50 18.58
C GLU A 708 23.80 16.41 17.49
N PHE A 709 24.52 16.58 16.38
CA PHE A 709 24.08 17.39 15.25
C PHE A 709 22.87 16.76 14.56
N VAL A 710 22.91 15.45 14.28
CA VAL A 710 21.81 14.71 13.64
C VAL A 710 20.56 14.70 14.53
N GLU A 711 20.72 14.51 15.85
CA GLU A 711 19.60 14.58 16.79
C GLU A 711 18.93 15.96 16.78
N THR A 712 19.74 17.03 16.83
CA THR A 712 19.21 18.41 16.79
C THR A 712 18.53 18.69 15.46
N TYR A 713 19.11 18.23 14.34
CA TYR A 713 18.50 18.35 13.03
C TYR A 713 17.16 17.61 12.94
N ALA A 714 17.10 16.36 13.39
CA ALA A 714 15.91 15.54 13.36
C ALA A 714 14.75 16.18 14.16
N ARG A 715 15.05 16.72 15.33
CA ARG A 715 14.08 17.45 16.16
C ARG A 715 13.57 18.72 15.45
N THR A 716 14.47 19.49 14.85
CA THR A 716 14.12 20.72 14.13
C THR A 716 13.29 20.40 12.88
N ALA A 717 13.67 19.38 12.09
CA ALA A 717 12.95 18.96 10.90
C ALA A 717 11.49 18.61 11.24
N ARG A 718 11.24 17.81 12.29
CA ARG A 718 9.88 17.49 12.75
C ARG A 718 9.04 18.73 13.02
N LYS A 719 9.59 19.71 13.74
CA LYS A 719 8.90 20.97 14.11
C LYS A 719 8.41 21.76 12.90
N TYR A 720 9.12 21.67 11.76
CA TYR A 720 8.84 22.44 10.53
C TYR A 720 8.32 21.60 9.35
N GLY A 721 7.82 20.39 9.59
CA GLY A 721 7.23 19.52 8.57
C GLY A 721 8.27 18.95 7.60
N GLY A 722 9.51 18.81 8.08
CA GLY A 722 10.61 18.18 7.34
C GLY A 722 10.84 16.73 7.72
N ALA A 723 11.62 16.03 6.90
CA ALA A 723 12.10 14.68 7.12
C ALA A 723 13.57 14.56 6.74
N LEU A 724 14.32 13.76 7.49
CA LEU A 724 15.67 13.32 7.14
C LEU A 724 15.58 11.87 6.62
N ALA A 725 16.02 11.65 5.39
CA ALA A 725 16.23 10.31 4.86
C ALA A 725 17.72 10.02 4.75
N THR A 726 18.15 8.93 5.34
CA THR A 726 19.53 8.45 5.25
C THR A 726 19.56 7.10 4.54
N ALA A 727 20.50 6.92 3.62
CA ALA A 727 20.60 5.70 2.86
C ALA A 727 22.01 5.07 3.00
N THR A 728 22.05 3.73 3.10
CA THR A 728 23.28 2.95 3.23
C THR A 728 23.22 1.65 2.41
N GLN A 729 24.34 0.99 2.21
CA GLN A 729 24.39 -0.29 1.51
C GLN A 729 24.00 -1.48 2.40
N SER A 730 24.19 -1.36 3.69
CA SER A 730 23.91 -2.43 4.66
C SER A 730 23.32 -1.86 5.93
N LEU A 731 22.42 -2.60 6.56
CA LEU A 731 21.93 -2.27 7.89
C LEU A 731 23.08 -2.10 8.92
N ASN A 732 24.16 -2.86 8.79
CA ASN A 732 25.31 -2.76 9.68
C ASN A 732 26.06 -1.44 9.55
N ASP A 733 25.91 -0.73 8.44
CA ASP A 733 26.59 0.54 8.20
C ASP A 733 26.11 1.63 9.17
N TYR A 734 24.89 1.57 9.64
CA TYR A 734 24.35 2.49 10.65
C TYR A 734 25.09 2.41 11.99
N TYR A 735 25.79 1.30 12.27
CA TYR A 735 26.53 1.10 13.53
C TYR A 735 28.02 1.43 13.40
N LYS A 736 28.46 1.92 12.24
CA LYS A 736 29.87 2.27 12.00
C LYS A 736 30.28 3.65 12.52
N SER A 737 29.32 4.56 12.75
CA SER A 737 29.57 5.90 13.29
C SER A 737 28.43 6.34 14.22
N ASP A 738 28.73 7.27 15.14
CA ASP A 738 27.73 7.78 16.07
C ASP A 738 26.65 8.60 15.35
N GLY A 739 27.00 9.37 14.32
CA GLY A 739 26.04 10.11 13.51
C GLY A 739 25.10 9.21 12.71
N ALA A 740 25.60 8.11 12.13
CA ALA A 740 24.74 7.16 11.43
C ALA A 740 23.81 6.41 12.40
N ARG A 741 24.32 6.05 13.59
CA ARG A 741 23.50 5.46 14.65
C ARG A 741 22.40 6.42 15.11
N ALA A 742 22.74 7.68 15.38
CA ALA A 742 21.77 8.71 15.75
C ALA A 742 20.70 8.89 14.66
N ALA A 743 21.09 8.84 13.36
CA ALA A 743 20.13 8.90 12.27
C ALA A 743 19.14 7.73 12.28
N LEU A 744 19.63 6.48 12.54
CA LEU A 744 18.77 5.32 12.65
C LEU A 744 17.83 5.40 13.86
N GLU A 745 18.36 5.75 15.04
CA GLU A 745 17.58 5.85 16.29
C GLU A 745 16.53 6.96 16.26
N ASN A 746 16.75 7.99 15.44
CA ASN A 746 15.79 9.06 15.17
C ASN A 746 14.94 8.85 13.93
N SER A 747 14.89 7.63 13.38
CA SER A 747 14.06 7.29 12.22
C SER A 747 12.93 6.35 12.63
N ASP A 748 11.69 6.82 12.56
CA ASP A 748 10.52 5.98 12.80
C ASP A 748 10.20 5.08 11.60
N TRP A 749 10.69 5.44 10.43
CA TRP A 749 10.52 4.67 9.21
C TRP A 749 11.81 3.96 8.80
N MET A 750 11.67 2.70 8.40
CA MET A 750 12.75 1.92 7.83
C MET A 750 12.32 1.31 6.50
N LEU A 751 13.10 1.54 5.46
CA LEU A 751 12.93 0.96 4.13
C LEU A 751 14.09 0.01 3.85
N VAL A 752 13.80 -1.27 3.76
CA VAL A 752 14.82 -2.32 3.54
C VAL A 752 14.62 -2.93 2.16
N LEU A 753 15.62 -2.81 1.31
CA LEU A 753 15.73 -3.56 0.06
C LEU A 753 16.52 -4.85 0.31
N GLN A 754 16.76 -5.62 -0.76
CA GLN A 754 17.48 -6.87 -0.66
C GLN A 754 18.81 -6.73 0.09
N GLN A 755 19.03 -7.60 1.08
CA GLN A 755 20.23 -7.67 1.91
C GLN A 755 20.99 -8.97 1.65
N LYS A 756 22.27 -9.04 2.10
CA LYS A 756 23.01 -10.29 2.17
C LYS A 756 22.53 -11.14 3.34
N ALA A 757 22.49 -12.46 3.18
CA ALA A 757 22.02 -13.38 4.22
C ALA A 757 22.84 -13.25 5.53
N GLU A 758 24.15 -13.01 5.41
CA GLU A 758 25.08 -12.79 6.54
C GLU A 758 24.71 -11.54 7.35
N THR A 759 24.35 -10.45 6.65
CA THR A 759 23.91 -9.20 7.30
C THR A 759 22.65 -9.41 8.12
N ILE A 760 21.68 -10.17 7.60
CA ILE A 760 20.42 -10.45 8.30
C ILE A 760 20.69 -11.33 9.54
N ALA A 761 21.55 -12.33 9.41
CA ALA A 761 21.94 -13.19 10.52
C ALA A 761 22.66 -12.42 11.64
N ASP A 762 23.57 -11.50 11.28
CA ASP A 762 24.29 -10.64 12.23
C ASP A 762 23.33 -9.68 12.97
N PHE A 763 22.35 -9.14 12.26
CA PHE A 763 21.30 -8.28 12.85
C PHE A 763 20.50 -8.99 13.93
N ARG A 764 20.08 -10.22 13.64
CA ARG A 764 19.34 -11.05 14.60
C ARG A 764 20.20 -11.41 15.80
N ALA A 765 21.44 -11.85 15.55
CA ALA A 765 22.36 -12.27 16.61
C ALA A 765 22.70 -11.16 17.61
N ASN A 766 22.77 -9.91 17.13
CA ASN A 766 23.11 -8.74 17.94
C ASN A 766 21.88 -7.99 18.50
N ALA A 767 20.67 -8.50 18.30
CA ALA A 767 19.41 -7.86 18.71
C ALA A 767 19.31 -6.37 18.31
N ARG A 768 19.85 -6.01 17.14
CA ARG A 768 19.94 -4.64 16.65
C ARG A 768 18.65 -4.11 16.03
N LEU A 769 17.72 -4.99 15.71
CA LEU A 769 16.38 -4.71 15.25
C LEU A 769 15.44 -5.65 16.00
N ASP A 770 14.28 -5.14 16.42
CA ASP A 770 13.21 -6.01 16.91
C ASP A 770 12.66 -6.81 15.73
N MET A 771 13.27 -7.98 15.53
CA MET A 771 13.05 -8.85 14.37
C MET A 771 12.45 -10.17 14.80
N ASP A 772 11.16 -10.31 14.63
CA ASP A 772 10.49 -11.60 14.76
C ASP A 772 10.78 -12.53 13.56
N ASP A 773 10.40 -13.80 13.67
CA ASP A 773 10.62 -14.79 12.60
C ASP A 773 9.92 -14.40 11.29
N ARG A 774 8.80 -13.69 11.36
CA ARG A 774 8.04 -13.21 10.20
C ARG A 774 8.80 -12.10 9.49
N THR A 775 9.25 -11.09 10.20
CA THR A 775 10.04 -9.98 9.66
C THR A 775 11.34 -10.47 9.03
N GLU A 776 12.04 -11.42 9.68
CA GLU A 776 13.23 -12.06 9.10
C GLU A 776 12.90 -12.76 7.78
N THR A 777 11.83 -13.55 7.74
CA THR A 777 11.40 -14.26 6.54
C THR A 777 11.06 -13.28 5.41
N LEU A 778 10.36 -12.18 5.73
CA LEU A 778 10.03 -11.13 4.76
C LEU A 778 11.29 -10.49 4.18
N ILE A 779 12.23 -10.06 5.03
CA ILE A 779 13.48 -9.41 4.58
C ILE A 779 14.34 -10.38 3.76
N ARG A 780 14.45 -11.67 4.16
CA ARG A 780 15.16 -12.70 3.41
C ARG A 780 14.57 -12.97 2.03
N SER A 781 13.25 -12.81 1.90
CA SER A 781 12.53 -13.07 0.66
C SER A 781 12.56 -11.91 -0.34
N LEU A 782 13.09 -10.73 0.05
CA LEU A 782 13.15 -9.57 -0.83
C LEU A 782 14.04 -9.83 -2.04
N LYS A 783 13.55 -9.44 -3.21
CA LYS A 783 14.25 -9.66 -4.47
C LYS A 783 14.10 -8.47 -5.42
N ARG A 784 15.00 -8.45 -6.39
CA ARG A 784 14.89 -7.60 -7.58
C ARG A 784 14.76 -8.51 -8.80
N SER A 785 13.83 -8.23 -9.69
CA SER A 785 13.62 -8.93 -10.96
C SER A 785 14.12 -8.06 -12.10
N GLY A 786 15.39 -8.16 -12.41
CA GLY A 786 16.01 -7.43 -13.52
C GLY A 786 15.70 -5.93 -13.48
N THR A 787 15.05 -5.45 -14.55
CA THR A 787 14.51 -4.08 -14.69
C THR A 787 13.00 -4.00 -14.42
N GLU A 788 12.32 -5.13 -14.18
CA GLU A 788 10.86 -5.19 -14.06
C GLU A 788 10.37 -4.57 -12.75
N TYR A 789 11.02 -4.92 -11.62
CA TYR A 789 10.72 -4.34 -10.31
C TYR A 789 11.84 -4.55 -9.30
N SER A 790 11.85 -3.75 -8.24
CA SER A 790 12.57 -4.00 -7.00
C SER A 790 11.60 -4.04 -5.82
N GLU A 791 11.83 -4.96 -4.88
CA GLU A 791 11.03 -5.05 -3.66
C GLU A 791 11.64 -4.24 -2.54
N VAL A 792 10.79 -3.57 -1.77
CA VAL A 792 11.11 -2.83 -0.57
C VAL A 792 10.20 -3.27 0.57
N PHE A 793 10.80 -3.59 1.72
CA PHE A 793 10.09 -3.79 2.97
C PHE A 793 10.03 -2.45 3.70
N ILE A 794 8.83 -2.04 4.07
CA ILE A 794 8.54 -0.81 4.80
C ILE A 794 8.15 -1.19 6.22
N LYS A 795 8.90 -0.68 7.19
CA LYS A 795 8.60 -0.81 8.62
C LYS A 795 8.41 0.58 9.22
N GLY A 796 7.29 0.78 9.88
CA GLY A 796 6.95 1.99 10.62
C GLY A 796 6.33 1.64 11.98
N PRO A 797 5.86 2.63 12.74
CA PRO A 797 5.31 2.41 14.07
C PRO A 797 4.13 1.42 14.09
N GLU A 798 3.25 1.51 13.10
CA GLU A 798 2.05 0.68 12.99
C GLU A 798 1.96 -0.03 11.62
N THR A 799 3.04 0.00 10.82
CA THR A 799 3.00 -0.47 9.43
C THR A 799 4.12 -1.44 9.15
N GLU A 800 3.77 -2.61 8.64
CA GLU A 800 4.69 -3.54 8.00
C GLU A 800 4.14 -3.94 6.63
N ALA A 801 4.83 -3.58 5.56
CA ALA A 801 4.40 -3.88 4.20
C ALA A 801 5.58 -4.23 3.29
N VAL A 802 5.32 -5.04 2.28
CA VAL A 802 6.26 -5.26 1.17
C VAL A 802 5.65 -4.68 -0.10
N GLY A 803 6.35 -3.73 -0.70
CA GLY A 803 5.97 -3.13 -1.97
C GLY A 803 6.96 -3.43 -3.07
N ARG A 804 6.48 -3.49 -4.30
CA ARG A 804 7.26 -3.52 -5.54
C ARG A 804 7.28 -2.14 -6.14
N LEU A 805 8.46 -1.61 -6.33
CA LEU A 805 8.66 -0.45 -7.17
C LEU A 805 8.67 -0.93 -8.62
N VAL A 806 7.56 -0.70 -9.32
CA VAL A 806 7.39 -1.04 -10.73
C VAL A 806 7.51 0.23 -11.53
N LEU A 807 8.59 0.37 -12.29
CA LEU A 807 8.80 1.52 -13.15
C LEU A 807 8.23 1.30 -14.55
N ASP A 808 7.79 2.38 -15.14
CA ASP A 808 7.58 2.48 -16.57
C ASP A 808 8.90 2.87 -17.28
N PRO A 809 9.05 2.62 -18.59
CA PRO A 809 10.28 2.94 -19.33
C PRO A 809 10.64 4.43 -19.31
N PHE A 810 9.66 5.31 -19.28
CA PHE A 810 9.87 6.77 -19.24
C PHE A 810 10.56 7.18 -17.93
N SER A 811 10.01 6.77 -16.78
CA SER A 811 10.60 7.03 -15.47
C SER A 811 11.97 6.36 -15.32
N ALA A 812 12.13 5.12 -15.81
CA ALA A 812 13.41 4.41 -15.79
C ALA A 812 14.50 5.15 -16.58
N THR A 813 14.15 5.80 -17.68
CA THR A 813 15.07 6.62 -18.48
C THR A 813 15.50 7.90 -17.74
N ILE A 814 14.59 8.55 -17.02
CA ILE A 814 14.92 9.71 -16.18
C ILE A 814 15.90 9.35 -15.07
N TYR A 815 15.73 8.17 -14.47
CA TYR A 815 16.55 7.69 -13.35
C TYR A 815 17.84 6.97 -13.79
N SER A 816 18.12 6.95 -15.09
CA SER A 816 19.36 6.38 -15.61
C SER A 816 20.54 7.27 -15.25
N SER A 817 21.59 6.67 -14.68
CA SER A 817 22.89 7.33 -14.47
C SER A 817 23.83 7.18 -15.67
N ASP A 818 23.35 6.57 -16.76
CA ASP A 818 24.14 6.32 -17.96
C ASP A 818 24.31 7.61 -18.77
N PRO A 819 25.54 8.09 -19.00
CA PRO A 819 25.81 9.31 -19.77
C PRO A 819 25.31 9.24 -21.23
N ASP A 820 25.30 8.05 -21.83
CA ASP A 820 24.86 7.89 -23.22
C ASP A 820 23.34 8.10 -23.33
N THR A 821 22.59 7.63 -22.36
CA THR A 821 21.14 7.89 -22.25
C THR A 821 20.85 9.39 -22.15
N TYR A 822 21.59 10.11 -21.32
CA TYR A 822 21.41 11.56 -21.16
C TYR A 822 21.81 12.34 -22.44
N ALA A 823 22.93 11.95 -23.06
CA ALA A 823 23.36 12.55 -24.33
C ALA A 823 22.33 12.34 -25.46
N ALA A 824 21.71 11.15 -25.52
CA ALA A 824 20.66 10.85 -26.49
C ALA A 824 19.41 11.73 -26.28
N ILE A 825 19.00 11.97 -25.03
CA ILE A 825 17.90 12.89 -24.71
C ILE A 825 18.23 14.31 -25.21
N GLN A 826 19.41 14.82 -24.87
CA GLN A 826 19.85 16.16 -25.33
C GLN A 826 19.93 16.29 -26.86
N ASP A 827 20.31 15.21 -27.55
CA ASP A 827 20.33 15.21 -29.00
C ASP A 827 18.92 15.29 -29.60
N CYS A 828 17.95 14.59 -29.03
CA CYS A 828 16.54 14.71 -29.40
C CYS A 828 16.00 16.14 -29.16
N GLU A 829 16.33 16.78 -28.02
CA GLU A 829 15.94 18.17 -27.74
C GLU A 829 16.55 19.13 -28.76
N ARG A 830 17.83 18.95 -29.12
CA ARG A 830 18.49 19.76 -30.19
C ARG A 830 17.82 19.60 -31.55
N ARG A 831 17.15 18.45 -31.82
CA ARG A 831 16.35 18.25 -33.02
C ARG A 831 14.95 18.86 -32.95
N GLY A 832 14.58 19.50 -31.83
CA GLY A 832 13.34 20.25 -31.66
C GLY A 832 12.21 19.49 -30.96
N HIS A 833 12.49 18.30 -30.40
CA HIS A 833 11.51 17.60 -29.55
C HIS A 833 11.39 18.28 -28.18
N SER A 834 10.19 18.24 -27.60
CA SER A 834 10.02 18.59 -26.19
C SER A 834 10.80 17.65 -25.29
N LEU A 835 11.16 18.06 -24.06
CA LEU A 835 11.85 17.19 -23.09
C LEU A 835 11.11 15.86 -22.88
N ALA A 836 9.79 15.91 -22.68
CA ALA A 836 8.99 14.70 -22.51
C ALA A 836 8.98 13.83 -23.78
N GLY A 837 8.93 14.45 -24.99
CA GLY A 837 9.04 13.74 -26.25
C GLY A 837 10.40 13.08 -26.44
N ALA A 838 11.50 13.79 -26.13
CA ALA A 838 12.86 13.27 -26.18
C ALA A 838 13.04 12.03 -25.27
N ILE A 839 12.54 12.11 -24.04
CA ILE A 839 12.61 10.98 -23.09
C ILE A 839 11.80 9.79 -23.59
N ARG A 840 10.60 9.99 -24.18
CA ARG A 840 9.80 8.90 -24.76
C ARG A 840 10.54 8.19 -25.91
N ILE A 841 11.16 8.96 -26.80
CA ILE A 841 11.93 8.42 -27.93
C ILE A 841 13.08 7.53 -27.40
N VAL A 842 13.86 8.03 -26.46
CA VAL A 842 15.01 7.30 -25.87
C VAL A 842 14.55 6.08 -25.08
N ALA A 843 13.41 6.16 -24.40
CA ALA A 843 12.79 5.05 -23.68
C ALA A 843 12.27 3.92 -24.59
N GLY A 844 12.38 4.06 -25.93
CA GLY A 844 11.86 3.08 -26.89
C GLY A 844 10.37 3.23 -27.17
N GLY A 845 9.75 4.33 -26.75
CA GLY A 845 8.34 4.65 -26.94
C GLY A 845 8.00 5.39 -28.23
N GLY A 846 8.92 5.47 -29.18
CA GLY A 846 8.73 6.14 -30.46
C GLY A 846 8.28 5.19 -31.56
N GLN A 847 7.08 4.61 -31.46
CA GLN A 847 6.31 4.08 -32.61
C GLN A 847 4.85 4.33 -32.37
#